data_b593683bbbdf95cfd9bfda23ca11ca32
#
_entry.id   b593683bbbdf95cfd9bfda23ca11ca32
#
_cell.length_a   1.000
_cell.length_b   1.000
_cell.length_c   1.000
_cell.angle_alpha   90.00
_cell.angle_beta   90.00
_cell.angle_gamma   90.00
#
_symmetry.space_group_name_H-M   'P 1'
#
loop_
_entity.id
_entity.type
_entity.pdbx_description
1 polymer ?
#
loop_
_entity_poly.entity_id
_entity_poly.type
_entity_poly.pdbx_seq_one_letter_code
_entity_poly.pdbx_strand_id
1 'polypeptide(L)'
;MSILKNMCKYVVAVVGQPNVGKSTLFNILTGRVERVGNFPGTTVTMNVGTRVYGGESICFVDLPGIYGLKAVSSDEKIARDFIIWGDWDAILVLVDATVGVSGFYLLAQVLQFTKRVVVALTKWDAVQKQGIDVDLEKLRKVFGLPIVTVSALKGEGIEELLEAVMSMIRSPESSNDSLYIDYGPLEPFLTILTEAVKQRAVVRHGIALRGAAVLIAMGDRDLAKRLGLDLEHTYAEVLAKVREAVGGDIEEYIADKIDMFLEEAIGSAMRFRAGYREPVAIPRIFRNPVTGFLTSFAILLSAIFTAFAINTGFPFTTILEMLGQSSVAATLERYTISGIIGMTFDYLKVLVHNTLDSSNSVLASLLADGVIEGVGVVTSFIPLILITLAIMSAIEDSGLGPLMAITLHRLFARFGLSGRAVYPMFISLGCNVPGVIASRAALDDVERFGIIASASFIPCQARLVVMLALVGYILAGHPLLQAITIVGIYFGGMILYLITAKLFRRAVFRVKNPPELLLEIPRLKIPSLRVVWWNSWALTKHFVIRAGTVLTLLVVVVWSLTHFGSQGFITDPSQSFAAGIGAAIGNAIAPLYSLPPETSWKIGFALLAGFIAKENLLATLAVLTGVEERKTAIEQLGITLPQGLALLAFFMYYVPCMATVATIYGETKSLKLTLLVVAYIIGIALTLSLALYRIAVILH
;
A
#
# COMPACT_ATOMS: atom_id res chain seq x y z
N MET A 1 10.14 1.91 28.92
CA MET A 1 10.76 3.18 29.36
C MET A 1 12.27 3.26 29.23
N SER A 2 13.06 2.20 29.29
CA SER A 2 14.52 2.31 29.46
C SER A 2 15.39 2.05 28.22
N ILE A 3 14.88 1.51 27.13
CA ILE A 3 15.74 1.06 26.02
C ILE A 3 16.41 2.24 25.31
N LEU A 4 15.70 3.32 25.04
CA LEU A 4 16.23 4.48 24.34
C LEU A 4 17.23 5.25 25.20
N LYS A 5 16.95 5.44 26.50
CA LYS A 5 17.87 6.10 27.45
C LYS A 5 19.08 5.25 27.83
N ASN A 6 19.01 3.93 27.59
CA ASN A 6 20.19 3.07 27.70
C ASN A 6 21.10 3.15 26.46
N MET A 7 20.57 3.57 25.30
CA MET A 7 21.32 3.72 24.06
C MET A 7 21.96 5.12 23.92
N CYS A 8 21.23 6.15 24.35
CA CYS A 8 21.67 7.55 24.20
C CYS A 8 21.38 8.34 25.46
N LYS A 9 22.20 9.37 25.67
CA LYS A 9 22.00 10.31 26.79
C LYS A 9 20.73 11.14 26.63
N TYR A 10 20.42 11.53 25.40
CA TYR A 10 19.24 12.34 25.07
C TYR A 10 18.41 11.70 23.96
N VAL A 11 17.10 11.93 24.00
CA VAL A 11 16.13 11.43 23.03
C VAL A 11 15.36 12.60 22.42
N VAL A 12 15.35 12.69 21.10
CA VAL A 12 14.63 13.71 20.33
C VAL A 12 13.58 13.06 19.46
N ALA A 13 12.30 13.41 19.67
CA ALA A 13 11.22 12.97 18.79
C ALA A 13 11.18 13.83 17.52
N VAL A 14 11.19 13.20 16.35
CA VAL A 14 11.10 13.87 15.04
C VAL A 14 9.70 13.74 14.50
N VAL A 15 9.00 14.87 14.38
CA VAL A 15 7.60 14.96 13.97
C VAL A 15 7.46 15.86 12.75
N GLY A 16 6.54 15.53 11.85
CA GLY A 16 6.28 16.38 10.68
C GLY A 16 5.20 15.80 9.79
N GLN A 17 4.63 16.65 8.95
CA GLN A 17 3.63 16.24 7.98
C GLN A 17 4.23 15.27 6.94
N PRO A 18 3.43 14.44 6.28
CA PRO A 18 3.89 13.66 5.14
C PRO A 18 4.52 14.58 4.07
N ASN A 19 5.58 14.14 3.43
CA ASN A 19 6.31 14.87 2.37
C ASN A 19 7.05 16.15 2.81
N VAL A 20 7.13 16.46 4.07
CA VAL A 20 7.90 17.60 4.62
C VAL A 20 9.41 17.44 4.45
N GLY A 21 9.89 16.28 4.02
CA GLY A 21 11.32 15.95 3.92
C GLY A 21 11.88 15.27 5.18
N LYS A 22 11.02 14.73 6.05
CA LYS A 22 11.37 14.12 7.34
C LYS A 22 12.42 13.02 7.21
N SER A 23 12.18 11.99 6.38
CA SER A 23 13.12 10.88 6.19
C SER A 23 14.46 11.33 5.60
N THR A 24 14.47 12.35 4.73
CA THR A 24 15.70 12.91 4.17
C THR A 24 16.51 13.60 5.24
N LEU A 25 15.88 14.45 6.04
CA LEU A 25 16.57 15.16 7.14
C LEU A 25 17.02 14.17 8.22
N PHE A 26 16.18 13.20 8.59
CA PHE A 26 16.52 12.17 9.56
C PHE A 26 17.78 11.39 9.15
N ASN A 27 17.90 10.98 7.89
CA ASN A 27 19.09 10.27 7.40
C ASN A 27 20.36 11.13 7.42
N ILE A 28 20.23 12.44 7.27
CA ILE A 28 21.37 13.38 7.36
C ILE A 28 21.78 13.61 8.82
N LEU A 29 20.79 13.75 9.71
CA LEU A 29 21.05 13.94 11.15
C LEU A 29 21.68 12.72 11.78
N THR A 30 21.38 11.50 11.29
CA THR A 30 21.78 10.26 11.92
C THR A 30 22.83 9.51 11.11
N GLY A 31 23.94 9.10 11.75
CA GLY A 31 25.01 8.35 11.09
C GLY A 31 24.70 6.85 10.90
N ARG A 32 23.89 6.27 11.79
CA ARG A 32 23.42 4.88 11.75
C ARG A 32 21.93 4.84 12.12
N VAL A 33 21.16 4.11 11.35
CA VAL A 33 19.74 3.89 11.63
C VAL A 33 19.58 2.46 12.17
N GLU A 34 19.10 2.33 13.39
CA GLU A 34 18.75 1.06 14.00
C GLU A 34 17.23 0.95 14.06
N ARG A 35 16.71 -0.21 13.68
CA ARG A 35 15.30 -0.52 13.90
C ARG A 35 15.14 -1.02 15.33
N VAL A 36 14.72 -0.15 16.21
CA VAL A 36 14.35 -0.54 17.58
C VAL A 36 12.96 -1.16 17.54
N GLY A 37 12.76 -2.22 18.33
CA GLY A 37 11.50 -2.98 18.39
C GLY A 37 10.27 -2.13 18.68
N ASN A 38 9.12 -2.76 18.71
CA ASN A 38 7.81 -2.11 18.86
C ASN A 38 7.73 -1.22 20.11
N PHE A 39 7.14 -0.04 19.98
CA PHE A 39 6.73 0.76 21.13
C PHE A 39 5.68 -0.02 21.94
N PRO A 40 5.71 0.01 23.31
CA PRO A 40 4.76 -0.75 24.12
C PRO A 40 3.31 -0.51 23.70
N GLY A 41 2.63 -1.60 23.31
CA GLY A 41 1.23 -1.56 22.85
C GLY A 41 1.03 -1.33 21.34
N THR A 42 2.09 -1.30 20.53
CA THR A 42 1.99 -1.16 19.06
C THR A 42 2.72 -2.29 18.32
N THR A 43 2.27 -2.59 17.11
CA THR A 43 2.93 -3.55 16.20
C THR A 43 3.91 -2.88 15.24
N VAL A 44 4.07 -1.53 15.33
CA VAL A 44 4.87 -0.74 14.40
C VAL A 44 6.29 -0.57 14.95
N THR A 45 7.27 -0.87 14.12
CA THR A 45 8.70 -0.63 14.41
C THR A 45 9.04 0.82 14.12
N MET A 46 9.61 1.54 15.11
CA MET A 46 10.14 2.88 14.93
C MET A 46 11.60 2.83 14.48
N ASN A 47 11.98 3.77 13.61
CA ASN A 47 13.37 3.97 13.24
C ASN A 47 14.02 4.90 14.27
N VAL A 48 15.14 4.49 14.82
CA VAL A 48 15.95 5.28 15.73
C VAL A 48 17.32 5.47 15.11
N GLY A 49 17.75 6.68 15.01
CA GLY A 49 19.08 7.02 14.52
C GLY A 49 19.90 7.71 15.62
N THR A 50 21.19 7.43 15.68
CA THR A 50 22.10 7.98 16.69
C THR A 50 23.07 9.00 16.08
N ARG A 51 23.31 10.09 16.79
CA ARG A 51 24.30 11.10 16.47
C ARG A 51 25.09 11.47 17.73
N VAL A 52 26.39 11.62 17.59
CA VAL A 52 27.23 12.21 18.62
C VAL A 52 27.48 13.68 18.26
N TYR A 53 27.13 14.59 19.14
CA TYR A 53 27.32 16.02 18.97
C TYR A 53 27.85 16.65 20.29
N GLY A 54 28.94 17.40 20.22
CA GLY A 54 29.56 17.96 21.40
C GLY A 54 30.00 16.94 22.47
N GLY A 55 30.34 15.71 22.06
CA GLY A 55 30.71 14.61 22.95
C GLY A 55 29.52 13.88 23.60
N GLU A 56 28.29 14.27 23.32
CA GLU A 56 27.09 13.69 23.88
C GLU A 56 26.31 12.90 22.81
N SER A 57 25.72 11.77 23.20
CA SER A 57 24.93 10.91 22.30
C SER A 57 23.45 11.31 22.29
N ILE A 58 22.90 11.55 21.09
CA ILE A 58 21.52 11.92 20.86
C ILE A 58 20.87 10.81 20.03
N CYS A 59 19.74 10.29 20.49
CA CYS A 59 18.86 9.41 19.72
C CYS A 59 17.76 10.25 19.08
N PHE A 60 17.67 10.23 17.76
CA PHE A 60 16.54 10.76 17.03
C PHE A 60 15.54 9.64 16.76
N VAL A 61 14.27 9.83 17.12
CA VAL A 61 13.18 8.87 16.91
C VAL A 61 12.32 9.38 15.78
N ASP A 62 12.31 8.66 14.64
CA ASP A 62 11.50 8.99 13.47
C ASP A 62 10.06 8.53 13.69
N LEU A 63 9.17 9.48 14.04
CA LEU A 63 7.74 9.21 14.16
C LEU A 63 7.08 9.18 12.77
N PRO A 64 5.96 8.46 12.60
CA PRO A 64 5.20 8.49 11.36
C PRO A 64 4.83 9.92 10.93
N GLY A 65 4.75 10.16 9.61
CA GLY A 65 4.27 11.44 9.08
C GLY A 65 2.77 11.58 9.30
N ILE A 66 2.36 12.67 9.98
CA ILE A 66 0.98 12.90 10.39
C ILE A 66 0.56 14.33 10.05
N TYR A 67 -0.71 14.54 9.72
CA TYR A 67 -1.25 15.89 9.49
C TYR A 67 -1.74 16.55 10.77
N GLY A 68 -2.12 15.76 11.76
CA GLY A 68 -2.60 16.22 13.06
C GLY A 68 -2.41 15.17 14.15
N LEU A 69 -2.66 15.55 15.40
CA LEU A 69 -2.49 14.69 16.57
C LEU A 69 -3.77 13.91 16.95
N LYS A 70 -4.93 14.24 16.38
CA LYS A 70 -6.14 13.41 16.55
C LYS A 70 -5.91 12.05 15.89
N ALA A 71 -6.02 10.98 16.66
CA ALA A 71 -5.72 9.65 16.16
C ALA A 71 -6.91 9.05 15.38
N VAL A 72 -6.86 9.17 14.08
CA VAL A 72 -7.76 8.49 13.13
C VAL A 72 -7.08 7.22 12.59
N SER A 73 -5.79 7.29 12.33
CA SER A 73 -4.96 6.18 11.83
C SER A 73 -4.05 5.60 12.92
N SER A 74 -3.50 4.40 12.66
CA SER A 74 -2.47 3.80 13.52
C SER A 74 -1.22 4.67 13.67
N ASP A 75 -0.84 5.37 12.60
CA ASP A 75 0.34 6.22 12.54
C ASP A 75 0.16 7.48 13.41
N GLU A 76 -1.01 8.11 13.33
CA GLU A 76 -1.34 9.27 14.18
C GLU A 76 -1.42 8.88 15.64
N LYS A 77 -1.95 7.69 15.94
CA LYS A 77 -1.99 7.14 17.29
C LYS A 77 -0.59 6.97 17.87
N ILE A 78 0.35 6.44 17.10
CA ILE A 78 1.73 6.23 17.53
C ILE A 78 2.42 7.56 17.82
N ALA A 79 2.30 8.53 16.92
CA ALA A 79 2.91 9.83 17.08
C ALA A 79 2.33 10.59 18.29
N ARG A 80 0.99 10.63 18.44
CA ARG A 80 0.29 11.20 19.59
C ARG A 80 0.74 10.55 20.90
N ASP A 81 0.73 9.21 20.94
CA ASP A 81 1.07 8.46 22.14
C ASP A 81 2.53 8.67 22.54
N PHE A 82 3.43 8.76 21.56
CA PHE A 82 4.83 9.07 21.83
C PHE A 82 5.03 10.50 22.37
N ILE A 83 4.28 11.48 21.87
CA ILE A 83 4.32 12.85 22.39
C ILE A 83 3.81 12.91 23.82
N ILE A 84 2.70 12.22 24.13
CA ILE A 84 2.05 12.29 25.45
C ILE A 84 2.78 11.46 26.51
N TRP A 85 3.22 10.24 26.17
CA TRP A 85 3.77 9.27 27.13
C TRP A 85 5.20 8.83 26.84
N GLY A 86 5.79 9.29 25.74
CA GLY A 86 7.14 8.91 25.35
C GLY A 86 8.21 9.55 26.20
N ASP A 87 9.38 8.93 26.22
CA ASP A 87 10.54 9.40 26.99
C ASP A 87 11.49 10.16 26.06
N TRP A 88 11.15 11.42 25.76
CA TRP A 88 11.92 12.35 24.91
C TRP A 88 12.39 13.58 25.72
N ASP A 89 13.49 14.20 25.33
CA ASP A 89 14.03 15.39 25.95
C ASP A 89 13.68 16.68 25.19
N ALA A 90 13.47 16.56 23.87
CA ALA A 90 12.97 17.64 23.01
C ALA A 90 12.17 17.03 21.83
N ILE A 91 11.31 17.85 21.21
CA ILE A 91 10.60 17.51 19.98
C ILE A 91 11.14 18.38 18.85
N LEU A 92 11.54 17.76 17.75
CA LEU A 92 11.92 18.42 16.51
C LEU A 92 10.72 18.37 15.56
N VAL A 93 10.05 19.51 15.34
CA VAL A 93 8.93 19.62 14.41
C VAL A 93 9.42 20.17 13.07
N LEU A 94 9.18 19.40 12.02
CA LEU A 94 9.50 19.80 10.66
C LEU A 94 8.28 20.47 10.02
N VAL A 95 8.50 21.65 9.46
CA VAL A 95 7.49 22.46 8.81
C VAL A 95 7.92 22.76 7.37
N ASP A 96 7.08 22.46 6.41
CA ASP A 96 7.27 22.85 5.01
C ASP A 96 6.78 24.29 4.80
N ALA A 97 7.68 25.23 4.76
CA ALA A 97 7.33 26.65 4.56
C ALA A 97 6.80 26.96 3.14
N THR A 98 6.92 26.04 2.20
CA THR A 98 6.42 26.25 0.82
C THR A 98 4.90 26.09 0.72
N VAL A 99 4.25 25.44 1.69
CA VAL A 99 2.79 25.22 1.71
C VAL A 99 2.02 26.30 2.51
N GLY A 100 2.74 27.31 3.03
CA GLY A 100 2.13 28.42 3.73
C GLY A 100 1.63 28.05 5.14
N VAL A 101 0.48 28.62 5.52
CA VAL A 101 -0.11 28.52 6.87
C VAL A 101 -0.40 27.08 7.27
N SER A 102 -0.91 26.24 6.34
CA SER A 102 -1.25 24.85 6.61
C SER A 102 -0.06 23.98 7.04
N GLY A 103 1.17 24.34 6.66
CA GLY A 103 2.40 23.67 7.11
C GLY A 103 2.63 23.76 8.62
N PHE A 104 2.06 24.78 9.27
CA PHE A 104 2.22 25.02 10.71
C PHE A 104 1.12 24.42 11.59
N TYR A 105 0.09 23.79 10.98
CA TYR A 105 -1.04 23.25 11.72
C TYR A 105 -0.62 22.20 12.77
N LEU A 106 0.22 21.25 12.36
CA LEU A 106 0.76 20.23 13.28
C LEU A 106 1.60 20.86 14.40
N LEU A 107 2.40 21.89 14.08
CA LEU A 107 3.18 22.64 15.08
C LEU A 107 2.25 23.26 16.13
N ALA A 108 1.18 23.94 15.71
CA ALA A 108 0.21 24.54 16.64
C ALA A 108 -0.43 23.50 17.57
N GLN A 109 -0.69 22.30 17.08
CA GLN A 109 -1.22 21.22 17.92
C GLN A 109 -0.16 20.68 18.91
N VAL A 110 1.08 20.46 18.48
CA VAL A 110 2.18 20.01 19.35
C VAL A 110 2.44 21.04 20.46
N LEU A 111 2.41 22.32 20.12
CA LEU A 111 2.63 23.41 21.07
C LEU A 111 1.56 23.52 22.16
N GLN A 112 0.37 23.00 21.96
CA GLN A 112 -0.65 22.90 23.02
C GLN A 112 -0.29 21.87 24.10
N PHE A 113 0.70 21.01 23.83
CA PHE A 113 1.22 20.04 24.81
C PHE A 113 2.50 20.51 25.47
N THR A 114 3.42 21.13 24.72
CA THR A 114 4.74 21.50 25.25
C THR A 114 5.42 22.56 24.38
N LYS A 115 6.22 23.41 25.00
CA LYS A 115 7.17 24.31 24.31
C LYS A 115 8.59 23.74 24.18
N ARG A 116 8.85 22.52 24.62
CA ARG A 116 10.16 21.86 24.38
C ARG A 116 10.32 21.43 22.92
N VAL A 117 10.16 22.38 22.03
CA VAL A 117 10.08 22.19 20.59
C VAL A 117 11.16 23.01 19.88
N VAL A 118 11.85 22.39 18.94
CA VAL A 118 12.68 23.06 17.93
C VAL A 118 11.98 22.93 16.59
N VAL A 119 11.91 24.01 15.83
CA VAL A 119 11.25 24.00 14.52
C VAL A 119 12.29 24.02 13.42
N ALA A 120 12.22 23.03 12.52
CA ALA A 120 13.00 23.03 11.29
C ALA A 120 12.08 23.46 10.10
N LEU A 121 12.33 24.65 9.55
CA LEU A 121 11.71 25.06 8.29
C LEU A 121 12.42 24.36 7.13
N THR A 122 11.82 23.32 6.61
CA THR A 122 12.40 22.46 5.58
C THR A 122 12.19 23.01 4.17
N LYS A 123 12.86 22.41 3.18
CA LYS A 123 12.82 22.83 1.76
C LYS A 123 13.16 24.31 1.56
N TRP A 124 14.09 24.82 2.34
CA TRP A 124 14.45 26.23 2.30
C TRP A 124 14.98 26.70 0.93
N ASP A 125 15.64 25.81 0.20
CA ASP A 125 16.02 26.04 -1.20
C ASP A 125 14.83 26.28 -2.13
N ALA A 126 13.71 25.62 -1.87
CA ALA A 126 12.47 25.82 -2.61
C ALA A 126 11.76 27.11 -2.21
N VAL A 127 11.79 27.48 -0.92
CA VAL A 127 11.28 28.78 -0.41
C VAL A 127 11.99 29.94 -1.12
N GLN A 128 13.32 29.90 -1.18
CA GLN A 128 14.14 30.92 -1.86
C GLN A 128 13.82 30.99 -3.36
N LYS A 129 13.76 29.85 -4.04
CA LYS A 129 13.41 29.79 -5.49
C LYS A 129 12.03 30.33 -5.79
N GLN A 130 11.08 30.14 -4.88
CA GLN A 130 9.69 30.62 -5.03
C GLN A 130 9.53 32.09 -4.66
N GLY A 131 10.56 32.74 -4.11
CA GLY A 131 10.52 34.13 -3.70
C GLY A 131 9.55 34.39 -2.53
N ILE A 132 9.39 33.39 -1.65
CA ILE A 132 8.65 33.54 -0.39
C ILE A 132 9.55 34.29 0.58
N ASP A 133 9.09 35.45 1.03
CA ASP A 133 9.79 36.24 2.05
C ASP A 133 9.29 35.81 3.43
N VAL A 134 10.20 35.34 4.29
CA VAL A 134 9.88 34.82 5.62
C VAL A 134 10.69 35.61 6.66
N ASP A 135 9.96 36.34 7.49
CA ASP A 135 10.53 37.05 8.64
C ASP A 135 10.71 36.08 9.82
N LEU A 136 11.89 35.47 9.90
CA LEU A 136 12.22 34.48 10.93
C LEU A 136 12.18 35.08 12.36
N GLU A 137 12.52 36.34 12.53
CA GLU A 137 12.50 37.00 13.85
C GLU A 137 11.05 37.15 14.36
N LYS A 138 10.11 37.50 13.46
CA LYS A 138 8.70 37.54 13.81
C LYS A 138 8.16 36.15 14.15
N LEU A 139 8.48 35.12 13.35
CA LEU A 139 8.06 33.76 13.65
C LEU A 139 8.61 33.27 15.00
N ARG A 140 9.87 33.55 15.30
CA ARG A 140 10.47 33.23 16.59
C ARG A 140 9.77 33.93 17.75
N LYS A 141 9.39 35.22 17.58
CA LYS A 141 8.66 35.97 18.60
C LYS A 141 7.24 35.43 18.80
N VAL A 142 6.53 35.11 17.72
CA VAL A 142 5.15 34.64 17.78
C VAL A 142 5.05 33.28 18.51
N PHE A 143 5.92 32.34 18.17
CA PHE A 143 5.88 30.99 18.78
C PHE A 143 6.72 30.89 20.05
N GLY A 144 7.66 31.80 20.28
CA GLY A 144 8.60 31.75 21.40
C GLY A 144 9.57 30.58 21.33
N LEU A 145 9.97 30.15 20.11
CA LEU A 145 10.72 28.93 19.85
C LEU A 145 11.95 29.17 18.97
N PRO A 146 12.99 28.34 19.10
CA PRO A 146 14.06 28.30 18.12
C PRO A 146 13.54 27.76 16.78
N ILE A 147 13.68 28.56 15.73
CA ILE A 147 13.29 28.23 14.37
C ILE A 147 14.54 28.27 13.49
N VAL A 148 14.87 27.16 12.85
CA VAL A 148 16.05 27.00 11.98
C VAL A 148 15.61 26.66 10.56
N THR A 149 16.21 27.29 9.57
CA THR A 149 15.95 27.00 8.15
C THR A 149 16.87 25.88 7.68
N VAL A 150 16.30 24.88 6.99
CA VAL A 150 17.04 23.70 6.58
C VAL A 150 16.78 23.35 5.11
N SER A 151 17.85 23.13 4.36
CA SER A 151 17.79 22.49 3.05
C SER A 151 18.49 21.14 3.11
N ALA A 152 17.71 20.07 3.30
CA ALA A 152 18.25 18.73 3.33
C ALA A 152 18.94 18.32 2.00
N LEU A 153 18.48 18.85 0.86
CA LEU A 153 19.11 18.59 -0.45
C LEU A 153 20.51 19.19 -0.58
N LYS A 154 20.73 20.35 0.03
CA LYS A 154 22.02 21.05 -0.01
C LYS A 154 22.89 20.77 1.23
N GLY A 155 22.32 20.21 2.29
CA GLY A 155 22.98 20.04 3.59
C GLY A 155 23.14 21.32 4.39
N GLU A 156 22.39 22.38 4.05
CA GLU A 156 22.44 23.69 4.72
C GLU A 156 21.56 23.69 5.99
N GLY A 157 22.01 24.38 7.07
CA GLY A 157 21.26 24.54 8.31
C GLY A 157 21.31 23.35 9.27
N ILE A 158 22.13 22.34 9.01
CA ILE A 158 22.16 21.10 9.82
C ILE A 158 22.87 21.32 11.16
N GLU A 159 24.00 22.00 11.16
CA GLU A 159 24.78 22.28 12.39
C GLU A 159 24.02 23.25 13.30
N GLU A 160 23.42 24.30 12.74
CA GLU A 160 22.57 25.26 13.47
C GLU A 160 21.35 24.54 14.09
N LEU A 161 20.79 23.54 13.38
CA LEU A 161 19.69 22.75 13.90
C LEU A 161 20.12 21.88 15.09
N LEU A 162 21.28 21.24 15.01
CA LEU A 162 21.85 20.45 16.11
C LEU A 162 22.17 21.33 17.33
N GLU A 163 22.71 22.52 17.11
CA GLU A 163 22.96 23.49 18.18
C GLU A 163 21.66 23.93 18.86
N ALA A 164 20.61 24.24 18.08
CA ALA A 164 19.31 24.61 18.61
C ALA A 164 18.67 23.46 19.42
N VAL A 165 18.78 22.21 18.93
CA VAL A 165 18.32 21.01 19.65
C VAL A 165 19.06 20.85 20.98
N MET A 166 20.38 20.97 20.99
CA MET A 166 21.17 20.87 22.23
C MET A 166 20.89 22.00 23.20
N SER A 167 20.72 23.21 22.72
CA SER A 167 20.30 24.35 23.53
C SER A 167 18.96 24.11 24.20
N MET A 168 17.98 23.59 23.46
CA MET A 168 16.64 23.22 24.00
C MET A 168 16.74 22.13 25.05
N ILE A 169 17.55 21.08 24.84
CA ILE A 169 17.75 19.98 25.78
C ILE A 169 18.37 20.47 27.08
N ARG A 170 19.36 21.37 26.99
CA ARG A 170 20.09 21.91 28.15
C ARG A 170 19.33 23.01 28.88
N SER A 171 18.32 23.60 28.26
CA SER A 171 17.50 24.62 28.93
C SER A 171 16.78 24.01 30.13
N PRO A 172 16.73 24.70 31.29
CA PRO A 172 15.98 24.23 32.42
C PRO A 172 14.51 23.98 32.03
N GLU A 173 13.92 22.99 32.65
CA GLU A 173 12.48 22.70 32.43
C GLU A 173 11.67 23.93 32.84
N SER A 174 11.36 24.79 31.88
CA SER A 174 10.33 25.81 32.06
C SER A 174 9.03 25.07 32.20
N SER A 175 8.48 25.12 33.40
CA SER A 175 7.20 24.55 33.80
C SER A 175 6.14 24.66 32.69
N ASN A 176 5.43 23.58 32.42
CA ASN A 176 4.09 23.48 31.78
C ASN A 176 3.68 24.59 30.78
N ASP A 177 4.63 25.25 30.16
CA ASP A 177 4.34 26.33 29.21
C ASP A 177 3.91 25.72 27.87
N SER A 178 2.72 26.05 27.42
CA SER A 178 2.10 25.57 26.20
C SER A 178 1.45 26.71 25.45
N LEU A 179 1.20 26.52 24.17
CA LEU A 179 0.46 27.49 23.36
C LEU A 179 -0.99 27.51 23.82
N TYR A 180 -1.49 28.70 24.16
CA TYR A 180 -2.89 28.92 24.45
C TYR A 180 -3.58 29.48 23.20
N ILE A 181 -4.59 28.77 22.72
CA ILE A 181 -5.53 29.23 21.70
C ILE A 181 -6.89 29.35 22.37
N ASP A 182 -7.54 30.50 22.23
CA ASP A 182 -8.88 30.71 22.76
C ASP A 182 -9.93 30.09 21.84
N TYR A 183 -10.64 29.11 22.36
CA TYR A 183 -11.72 28.43 21.66
C TYR A 183 -13.12 28.99 22.01
N GLY A 184 -13.19 30.17 22.67
CA GLY A 184 -14.45 30.87 22.96
C GLY A 184 -15.47 30.02 23.71
N PRO A 185 -16.65 29.72 23.13
CA PRO A 185 -17.73 28.99 23.81
C PRO A 185 -17.32 27.57 24.29
N LEU A 186 -16.22 27.02 23.78
CA LEU A 186 -15.70 25.70 24.17
C LEU A 186 -14.87 25.75 25.48
N GLU A 187 -14.38 26.90 25.92
CA GLU A 187 -13.46 27.00 27.05
C GLU A 187 -14.00 26.40 28.36
N PRO A 188 -15.27 26.60 28.76
CA PRO A 188 -15.81 25.97 29.94
C PRO A 188 -15.76 24.44 29.89
N PHE A 189 -16.04 23.88 28.71
CA PHE A 189 -15.99 22.43 28.48
C PHE A 189 -14.56 21.90 28.50
N LEU A 190 -13.63 22.61 27.87
CA LEU A 190 -12.19 22.26 27.87
C LEU A 190 -11.63 22.32 29.29
N THR A 191 -12.08 23.24 30.12
CA THR A 191 -11.69 23.32 31.53
C THR A 191 -12.15 22.08 32.30
N ILE A 192 -13.39 21.65 32.13
CA ILE A 192 -13.95 20.44 32.74
C ILE A 192 -13.17 19.20 32.29
N LEU A 193 -12.91 19.07 30.98
CA LEU A 193 -12.14 17.96 30.44
C LEU A 193 -10.68 17.96 30.95
N THR A 194 -10.04 19.13 31.03
CA THR A 194 -8.66 19.25 31.53
C THR A 194 -8.57 18.79 32.98
N GLU A 195 -9.51 19.15 33.82
CA GLU A 195 -9.54 18.71 35.21
C GLU A 195 -9.84 17.20 35.33
N ALA A 196 -10.74 16.68 34.49
CA ALA A 196 -11.03 15.25 34.42
C ALA A 196 -9.80 14.42 33.96
N VAL A 197 -9.04 14.94 33.00
CA VAL A 197 -7.78 14.35 32.55
C VAL A 197 -6.74 14.37 33.67
N LYS A 198 -6.60 15.50 34.37
CA LYS A 198 -5.66 15.68 35.49
C LYS A 198 -5.86 14.66 36.63
N GLN A 199 -7.11 14.34 36.94
CA GLN A 199 -7.45 13.37 38.00
C GLN A 199 -7.11 11.91 37.63
N ARG A 200 -7.00 11.59 36.34
CA ARG A 200 -6.90 10.21 35.83
C ARG A 200 -5.62 9.89 35.09
N ALA A 201 -4.94 10.92 34.57
CA ALA A 201 -3.78 10.73 33.72
C ALA A 201 -2.48 10.63 34.53
N VAL A 202 -1.78 9.50 34.39
CA VAL A 202 -0.34 9.46 34.61
C VAL A 202 0.32 9.92 33.31
N VAL A 203 0.45 11.25 33.15
CA VAL A 203 1.11 11.88 32.02
C VAL A 203 2.53 12.26 32.43
N ARG A 204 3.43 12.31 31.47
CA ARG A 204 4.81 12.76 31.68
C ARG A 204 4.86 14.16 32.29
N HIS A 205 5.80 14.40 33.21
CA HIS A 205 6.09 15.76 33.71
C HIS A 205 6.42 16.72 32.53
N GLY A 206 5.87 17.92 32.57
CA GLY A 206 6.13 18.97 31.56
C GLY A 206 5.21 18.96 30.34
N ILE A 207 4.12 18.16 30.34
CA ILE A 207 3.08 18.19 29.31
C ILE A 207 1.84 18.90 29.81
N ALA A 208 1.32 19.84 29.02
CA ALA A 208 0.07 20.54 29.30
C ALA A 208 -1.14 19.64 29.00
N LEU A 209 -1.95 19.38 30.02
CA LEU A 209 -3.09 18.48 29.91
C LEU A 209 -4.23 19.06 29.04
N ARG A 210 -4.23 20.38 28.83
CA ARG A 210 -5.20 21.06 27.97
C ARG A 210 -5.14 20.56 26.52
N GLY A 211 -3.94 20.26 25.99
CA GLY A 211 -3.80 19.66 24.66
C GLY A 211 -4.55 18.34 24.52
N ALA A 212 -4.50 17.49 25.57
CA ALA A 212 -5.26 16.25 25.58
C ALA A 212 -6.77 16.52 25.62
N ALA A 213 -7.23 17.49 26.41
CA ALA A 213 -8.64 17.89 26.46
C ALA A 213 -9.15 18.38 25.11
N VAL A 214 -8.34 19.15 24.37
CA VAL A 214 -8.66 19.60 23.01
C VAL A 214 -8.81 18.42 22.05
N LEU A 215 -7.88 17.47 22.05
CA LEU A 215 -8.00 16.27 21.19
C LEU A 215 -9.23 15.43 21.52
N ILE A 216 -9.55 15.29 22.80
CA ILE A 216 -10.76 14.59 23.25
C ILE A 216 -12.03 15.33 22.79
N ALA A 217 -12.06 16.66 22.87
CA ALA A 217 -13.15 17.47 22.37
C ALA A 217 -13.31 17.36 20.85
N MET A 218 -12.20 17.22 20.10
CA MET A 218 -12.20 16.91 18.66
C MET A 218 -12.70 15.48 18.34
N GLY A 219 -13.01 14.67 19.36
CA GLY A 219 -13.55 13.32 19.17
C GLY A 219 -12.52 12.19 19.16
N ASP A 220 -11.34 12.36 19.74
CA ASP A 220 -10.37 11.28 19.91
C ASP A 220 -10.84 10.27 20.96
N ARG A 221 -11.66 9.30 20.53
CA ARG A 221 -12.26 8.27 21.38
C ARG A 221 -11.23 7.32 21.98
N ASP A 222 -10.12 7.05 21.28
CA ASP A 222 -9.07 6.16 21.79
C ASP A 222 -8.35 6.80 22.97
N LEU A 223 -8.03 8.10 22.86
CA LEU A 223 -7.43 8.87 23.95
C LEU A 223 -8.38 8.94 25.16
N ALA A 224 -9.65 9.27 24.92
CA ALA A 224 -10.67 9.32 25.98
C ALA A 224 -10.79 7.97 26.71
N LYS A 225 -10.87 6.86 25.97
CA LYS A 225 -10.95 5.50 26.53
C LYS A 225 -9.72 5.14 27.36
N ARG A 226 -8.51 5.47 26.88
CA ARG A 226 -7.25 5.23 27.61
C ARG A 226 -7.17 5.99 28.93
N LEU A 227 -7.75 7.19 28.95
CA LEU A 227 -7.85 8.02 30.17
C LEU A 227 -9.07 7.68 31.01
N GLY A 228 -9.84 6.66 30.66
CA GLY A 228 -11.03 6.21 31.40
C GLY A 228 -12.18 7.21 31.38
N LEU A 229 -12.26 8.05 30.35
CA LEU A 229 -13.32 9.06 30.17
C LEU A 229 -14.43 8.49 29.29
N ASP A 230 -15.63 8.44 29.80
CA ASP A 230 -16.84 8.07 29.06
C ASP A 230 -17.54 9.32 28.55
N LEU A 231 -17.25 9.67 27.28
CA LEU A 231 -17.80 10.87 26.63
C LEU A 231 -19.28 10.72 26.30
N GLU A 232 -19.74 9.51 26.00
CA GLU A 232 -21.09 9.29 25.49
C GLU A 232 -22.13 9.29 26.61
N HIS A 233 -21.80 8.85 27.81
CA HIS A 233 -22.72 8.83 28.94
C HIS A 233 -22.50 10.00 29.91
N THR A 234 -21.26 10.26 30.31
CA THR A 234 -20.99 11.27 31.33
C THR A 234 -21.07 12.70 30.81
N TYR A 235 -20.73 12.94 29.53
CA TYR A 235 -20.60 14.27 28.95
C TYR A 235 -21.59 14.55 27.81
N ALA A 236 -22.55 13.65 27.53
CA ALA A 236 -23.48 13.76 26.41
C ALA A 236 -24.29 15.07 26.39
N GLU A 237 -24.81 15.46 27.55
CA GLU A 237 -25.59 16.70 27.67
C GLU A 237 -24.73 17.96 27.45
N VAL A 238 -23.49 17.93 27.97
CA VAL A 238 -22.56 19.06 27.81
C VAL A 238 -22.13 19.16 26.35
N LEU A 239 -21.83 18.03 25.71
CA LEU A 239 -21.50 17.99 24.28
C LEU A 239 -22.64 18.49 23.40
N ALA A 240 -23.90 18.18 23.73
CA ALA A 240 -25.05 18.68 22.98
C ALA A 240 -25.17 20.20 23.07
N LYS A 241 -25.06 20.77 24.29
CA LYS A 241 -25.07 22.22 24.53
C LYS A 241 -23.92 22.93 23.83
N VAL A 242 -22.75 22.34 23.85
CA VAL A 242 -21.54 22.88 23.18
C VAL A 242 -21.70 22.87 21.66
N ARG A 243 -22.26 21.80 21.06
CA ARG A 243 -22.56 21.76 19.63
C ARG A 243 -23.57 22.84 19.22
N GLU A 244 -24.58 23.10 20.04
CA GLU A 244 -25.52 24.15 19.81
C GLU A 244 -24.89 25.57 19.90
N ALA A 245 -24.01 25.76 20.90
CA ALA A 245 -23.29 27.03 21.09
C ALA A 245 -22.27 27.32 19.98
N VAL A 246 -21.66 26.27 19.42
CA VAL A 246 -20.66 26.35 18.33
C VAL A 246 -21.35 26.43 16.95
N GLY A 247 -22.63 26.06 16.87
CA GLY A 247 -23.41 26.07 15.63
C GLY A 247 -23.07 24.97 14.64
N GLY A 248 -22.37 23.88 15.07
CA GLY A 248 -21.95 22.80 14.17
C GLY A 248 -21.10 21.73 14.81
N ASP A 249 -20.17 21.16 14.02
CA ASP A 249 -19.24 20.14 14.49
C ASP A 249 -18.11 20.79 15.31
N ILE A 250 -17.87 20.26 16.50
CA ILE A 250 -16.82 20.73 17.43
C ILE A 250 -15.42 20.59 16.81
N GLU A 251 -15.19 19.52 16.06
CA GLU A 251 -13.91 19.27 15.39
C GLU A 251 -13.61 20.36 14.36
N GLU A 252 -14.58 20.63 13.48
CA GLU A 252 -14.47 21.66 12.45
C GLU A 252 -14.24 23.05 13.08
N TYR A 253 -14.98 23.35 14.15
CA TYR A 253 -14.82 24.61 14.88
C TYR A 253 -13.41 24.78 15.49
N ILE A 254 -12.87 23.71 16.13
CA ILE A 254 -11.51 23.76 16.70
C ILE A 254 -10.48 23.93 15.59
N ALA A 255 -10.63 23.22 14.46
CA ALA A 255 -9.74 23.35 13.33
C ALA A 255 -9.74 24.77 12.76
N ASP A 256 -10.91 25.36 12.55
CA ASP A 256 -11.07 26.76 12.09
C ASP A 256 -10.40 27.75 13.05
N LYS A 257 -10.52 27.55 14.36
CA LYS A 257 -9.86 28.40 15.35
C LYS A 257 -8.33 28.29 15.32
N ILE A 258 -7.81 27.10 15.11
CA ILE A 258 -6.36 26.90 14.92
C ILE A 258 -5.92 27.60 13.63
N ASP A 259 -6.65 27.44 12.54
CA ASP A 259 -6.32 28.08 11.26
C ASP A 259 -6.39 29.62 11.35
N MET A 260 -7.43 30.20 11.99
CA MET A 260 -7.52 31.63 12.24
C MET A 260 -6.34 32.15 13.05
N PHE A 261 -5.94 31.43 14.12
CA PHE A 261 -4.75 31.78 14.92
C PHE A 261 -3.50 31.78 14.05
N LEU A 262 -3.34 30.75 13.22
CA LEU A 262 -2.16 30.62 12.35
C LEU A 262 -2.14 31.69 11.25
N GLU A 263 -3.29 32.03 10.66
CA GLU A 263 -3.39 33.10 9.67
C GLU A 263 -2.97 34.45 10.27
N GLU A 264 -3.42 34.77 11.47
CA GLU A 264 -3.02 35.99 12.17
C GLU A 264 -1.52 35.98 12.54
N ALA A 265 -1.05 34.88 13.11
CA ALA A 265 0.31 34.72 13.58
C ALA A 265 1.35 34.74 12.43
N ILE A 266 1.05 34.02 11.33
CA ILE A 266 1.99 33.79 10.23
C ILE A 266 1.78 34.80 9.09
N GLY A 267 0.56 35.27 8.83
CA GLY A 267 0.25 36.21 7.75
C GLY A 267 1.06 37.51 7.81
N SER A 268 1.46 37.94 9.00
CA SER A 268 2.36 39.07 9.18
C SER A 268 3.84 38.74 8.97
N ALA A 269 4.25 37.48 9.14
CA ALA A 269 5.62 37.01 9.11
C ALA A 269 6.02 36.37 7.77
N MET A 270 5.05 35.93 6.96
CA MET A 270 5.28 35.35 5.65
C MET A 270 4.59 36.19 4.58
N ARG A 271 5.37 36.67 3.61
CA ARG A 271 4.85 37.43 2.47
C ARG A 271 5.12 36.67 1.18
N PHE A 272 4.07 36.39 0.47
CA PHE A 272 4.17 35.85 -0.88
C PHE A 272 4.36 37.00 -1.87
N ARG A 273 5.36 36.91 -2.74
CA ARG A 273 5.66 37.95 -3.74
C ARG A 273 4.42 38.16 -4.65
N ALA A 274 4.11 39.41 -4.96
CA ALA A 274 3.03 39.74 -5.90
C ALA A 274 3.24 39.00 -7.23
N GLY A 275 2.30 38.12 -7.59
CA GLY A 275 2.44 37.19 -8.70
C GLY A 275 2.61 35.73 -8.29
N TYR A 276 2.82 35.44 -7.01
CA TYR A 276 2.71 34.11 -6.47
C TYR A 276 1.23 33.67 -6.58
N ARG A 277 0.93 32.86 -7.57
CA ARG A 277 -0.36 32.20 -7.63
C ARG A 277 -0.41 31.22 -6.46
N GLU A 278 -1.47 31.35 -5.64
CA GLU A 278 -1.76 30.34 -4.63
C GLU A 278 -1.52 28.92 -5.16
N PRO A 279 -1.00 28.01 -4.34
CA PRO A 279 -0.68 26.68 -4.80
C PRO A 279 -1.95 25.99 -5.29
N VAL A 280 -1.97 25.84 -6.59
CA VAL A 280 -2.72 24.79 -7.30
C VAL A 280 -4.22 24.99 -7.37
N ALA A 281 -4.63 25.79 -8.34
CA ALA A 281 -5.91 25.48 -8.98
C ALA A 281 -5.84 24.04 -9.53
N ILE A 282 -6.67 23.14 -9.00
CA ILE A 282 -6.86 21.80 -9.58
C ILE A 282 -7.01 21.96 -11.08
N PRO A 283 -6.17 21.30 -11.90
CA PRO A 283 -6.26 21.43 -13.36
C PRO A 283 -7.71 21.21 -13.80
N ARG A 284 -8.19 22.01 -14.74
CA ARG A 284 -9.59 21.97 -15.20
C ARG A 284 -10.08 20.55 -15.52
N ILE A 285 -9.17 19.69 -16.01
CA ILE A 285 -9.44 18.28 -16.31
C ILE A 285 -9.84 17.48 -15.06
N PHE A 286 -9.19 17.71 -13.91
CA PHE A 286 -9.49 17.00 -12.65
C PHE A 286 -10.62 17.64 -11.83
N ARG A 287 -11.06 18.86 -12.19
CA ARG A 287 -12.19 19.54 -11.52
C ARG A 287 -13.53 18.89 -11.87
N ASN A 288 -13.68 18.37 -13.09
CA ASN A 288 -14.87 17.63 -13.49
C ASN A 288 -14.67 16.15 -13.17
N PRO A 289 -15.56 15.49 -12.40
CA PRO A 289 -15.42 14.10 -11.98
C PRO A 289 -15.35 13.11 -13.17
N VAL A 290 -16.03 13.40 -14.29
CA VAL A 290 -16.01 12.53 -15.46
C VAL A 290 -14.69 12.63 -16.22
N THR A 291 -14.26 13.84 -16.56
CA THR A 291 -12.97 14.04 -17.26
C THR A 291 -11.79 13.63 -16.38
N GLY A 292 -11.86 13.92 -15.07
CA GLY A 292 -10.84 13.48 -14.11
C GLY A 292 -10.76 11.97 -13.98
N PHE A 293 -11.91 11.25 -13.97
CA PHE A 293 -11.93 9.79 -14.00
C PHE A 293 -11.29 9.25 -15.28
N LEU A 294 -11.69 9.73 -16.45
CA LEU A 294 -11.15 9.28 -17.73
C LEU A 294 -9.64 9.55 -17.85
N THR A 295 -9.19 10.71 -17.40
CA THR A 295 -7.77 11.08 -17.43
C THR A 295 -6.97 10.21 -16.44
N SER A 296 -7.47 10.01 -15.23
CA SER A 296 -6.84 9.13 -14.25
C SER A 296 -6.74 7.69 -14.75
N PHE A 297 -7.82 7.21 -15.35
CA PHE A 297 -7.87 5.88 -15.97
C PHE A 297 -6.84 5.75 -17.11
N ALA A 298 -6.78 6.73 -17.99
CA ALA A 298 -5.83 6.75 -19.11
C ALA A 298 -4.37 6.78 -18.63
N ILE A 299 -4.05 7.60 -17.62
CA ILE A 299 -2.71 7.65 -17.02
C ILE A 299 -2.31 6.31 -16.43
N LEU A 300 -3.18 5.71 -15.62
CA LEU A 300 -2.90 4.42 -14.96
C LEU A 300 -2.82 3.28 -15.97
N LEU A 301 -3.69 3.28 -16.97
CA LEU A 301 -3.67 2.29 -18.03
C LEU A 301 -2.38 2.40 -18.86
N SER A 302 -1.97 3.62 -19.26
CA SER A 302 -0.71 3.83 -19.99
C SER A 302 0.51 3.43 -19.16
N ALA A 303 0.49 3.67 -17.83
CA ALA A 303 1.53 3.26 -16.91
C ALA A 303 1.70 1.73 -16.90
N ILE A 304 0.59 1.01 -16.80
CA ILE A 304 0.57 -0.45 -16.81
C ILE A 304 1.03 -0.99 -18.17
N PHE A 305 0.51 -0.46 -19.28
CA PHE A 305 0.95 -0.87 -20.62
C PHE A 305 2.45 -0.65 -20.83
N THR A 306 2.98 0.48 -20.34
CA THR A 306 4.42 0.76 -20.42
C THR A 306 5.24 -0.27 -19.63
N ALA A 307 4.82 -0.61 -18.41
CA ALA A 307 5.49 -1.61 -17.61
C ALA A 307 5.54 -2.98 -18.30
N PHE A 308 4.41 -3.40 -18.88
CA PHE A 308 4.33 -4.67 -19.59
C PHE A 308 5.06 -4.67 -20.94
N ALA A 309 4.96 -3.58 -21.69
CA ALA A 309 5.67 -3.45 -22.97
C ALA A 309 7.19 -3.63 -22.78
N ILE A 310 7.75 -3.03 -21.73
CA ILE A 310 9.18 -3.13 -21.41
C ILE A 310 9.53 -4.54 -20.91
N ASN A 311 8.70 -5.14 -20.05
CA ASN A 311 9.03 -6.41 -19.41
C ASN A 311 8.76 -7.65 -20.26
N THR A 312 7.62 -7.69 -20.99
CA THR A 312 7.14 -8.87 -21.73
C THR A 312 6.80 -8.60 -23.20
N GLY A 313 6.91 -7.35 -23.67
CA GLY A 313 6.50 -6.96 -25.01
C GLY A 313 4.99 -6.81 -25.23
N PHE A 314 4.15 -7.15 -24.23
CA PHE A 314 2.70 -6.97 -24.30
C PHE A 314 2.34 -5.46 -24.33
N PRO A 315 1.40 -4.99 -25.15
CA PRO A 315 0.51 -5.74 -26.04
C PRO A 315 1.05 -5.99 -27.45
N PHE A 316 2.25 -5.51 -27.79
CA PHE A 316 2.78 -5.58 -29.14
C PHE A 316 2.95 -7.02 -29.65
N THR A 317 3.41 -7.94 -28.79
CA THR A 317 3.54 -9.36 -29.12
C THR A 317 2.19 -9.96 -29.49
N THR A 318 1.14 -9.69 -28.70
CA THR A 318 -0.22 -10.18 -28.98
C THR A 318 -0.81 -9.58 -30.25
N ILE A 319 -0.56 -8.29 -30.53
CA ILE A 319 -1.02 -7.65 -31.76
C ILE A 319 -0.33 -8.27 -32.98
N LEU A 320 0.98 -8.54 -32.92
CA LEU A 320 1.72 -9.20 -33.99
C LEU A 320 1.21 -10.63 -34.24
N GLU A 321 0.90 -11.38 -33.19
CA GLU A 321 0.27 -12.70 -33.32
C GLU A 321 -1.09 -12.63 -34.02
N MET A 322 -1.94 -11.66 -33.63
CA MET A 322 -3.24 -11.42 -34.28
C MET A 322 -3.12 -11.04 -35.76
N LEU A 323 -2.02 -10.39 -36.14
CA LEU A 323 -1.67 -10.03 -37.53
C LEU A 323 -1.02 -11.19 -38.32
N GLY A 324 -0.90 -12.38 -37.70
CA GLY A 324 -0.30 -13.56 -38.30
C GLY A 324 1.23 -13.55 -38.36
N GLN A 325 1.87 -12.63 -37.65
CA GLN A 325 3.35 -12.47 -37.59
C GLN A 325 3.89 -13.15 -36.31
N SER A 326 3.58 -14.40 -36.08
CA SER A 326 3.97 -15.13 -34.88
C SER A 326 5.50 -15.27 -34.71
N SER A 327 6.27 -15.36 -35.79
CA SER A 327 7.74 -15.42 -35.74
C SER A 327 8.37 -14.10 -35.24
N VAL A 328 7.79 -12.96 -35.66
CA VAL A 328 8.25 -11.64 -35.20
C VAL A 328 7.84 -11.43 -33.74
N ALA A 329 6.63 -11.84 -33.36
CA ALA A 329 6.16 -11.79 -31.96
C ALA A 329 7.08 -12.59 -31.03
N ALA A 330 7.40 -13.83 -31.38
CA ALA A 330 8.32 -14.70 -30.61
C ALA A 330 9.75 -14.10 -30.53
N THR A 331 10.22 -13.47 -31.59
CA THR A 331 11.51 -12.77 -31.58
C THR A 331 11.47 -11.58 -30.66
N LEU A 332 10.42 -10.76 -30.72
CA LEU A 332 10.24 -9.61 -29.81
C LEU A 332 10.19 -10.06 -28.34
N GLU A 333 9.43 -11.11 -28.03
CA GLU A 333 9.31 -11.67 -26.68
C GLU A 333 10.67 -12.11 -26.12
N ARG A 334 11.50 -12.77 -26.93
CA ARG A 334 12.84 -13.21 -26.52
C ARG A 334 13.77 -12.07 -26.11
N TYR A 335 13.66 -10.90 -26.73
CA TYR A 335 14.50 -9.74 -26.42
C TYR A 335 13.89 -8.82 -25.36
N THR A 336 12.79 -9.17 -24.74
CA THR A 336 12.27 -8.50 -23.55
C THR A 336 13.09 -8.84 -22.32
N ILE A 337 12.93 -8.06 -21.23
CA ILE A 337 13.68 -8.32 -19.99
C ILE A 337 13.36 -9.71 -19.44
N SER A 338 12.06 -10.08 -19.38
CA SER A 338 11.67 -11.42 -18.92
C SER A 338 12.09 -12.53 -19.88
N GLY A 339 12.09 -12.27 -21.19
CA GLY A 339 12.58 -13.23 -22.19
C GLY A 339 14.07 -13.53 -22.07
N ILE A 340 14.90 -12.49 -21.88
CA ILE A 340 16.35 -12.66 -21.65
C ILE A 340 16.63 -13.46 -20.37
N ILE A 341 15.90 -13.15 -19.29
CA ILE A 341 16.00 -13.90 -18.03
C ILE A 341 15.59 -15.36 -18.25
N GLY A 342 14.45 -15.61 -18.92
CA GLY A 342 13.99 -16.96 -19.25
C GLY A 342 15.03 -17.76 -20.01
N MET A 343 15.56 -17.24 -21.12
CA MET A 343 16.62 -17.89 -21.90
C MET A 343 17.86 -18.23 -21.04
N THR A 344 18.22 -17.34 -20.10
CA THR A 344 19.38 -17.57 -19.23
C THR A 344 19.13 -18.77 -18.32
N PHE A 345 17.96 -18.85 -17.70
CA PHE A 345 17.61 -19.97 -16.83
C PHE A 345 17.38 -21.26 -17.60
N ASP A 346 16.80 -21.23 -18.81
CA ASP A 346 16.68 -22.39 -19.70
C ASP A 346 18.04 -22.95 -20.09
N TYR A 347 18.98 -22.06 -20.42
CA TYR A 347 20.37 -22.49 -20.69
C TYR A 347 21.02 -23.19 -19.47
N LEU A 348 20.79 -22.64 -18.26
CA LEU A 348 21.28 -23.26 -17.03
C LEU A 348 20.63 -24.63 -16.78
N LYS A 349 19.36 -24.81 -17.04
CA LYS A 349 18.66 -26.10 -16.93
C LYS A 349 19.27 -27.13 -17.87
N VAL A 350 19.43 -26.75 -19.14
CA VAL A 350 20.08 -27.65 -20.16
C VAL A 350 21.49 -28.02 -19.74
N LEU A 351 22.27 -27.09 -19.20
CA LEU A 351 23.63 -27.38 -18.72
C LEU A 351 23.63 -28.41 -17.59
N VAL A 352 22.71 -28.26 -16.62
CA VAL A 352 22.60 -29.21 -15.49
C VAL A 352 22.17 -30.59 -15.97
N HIS A 353 21.16 -30.67 -16.85
CA HIS A 353 20.74 -31.94 -17.44
C HIS A 353 21.90 -32.63 -18.17
N ASN A 354 22.60 -31.91 -19.05
CA ASN A 354 23.73 -32.49 -19.83
C ASN A 354 24.90 -32.94 -18.95
N THR A 355 25.09 -32.34 -17.77
CA THR A 355 26.22 -32.70 -16.90
C THR A 355 25.90 -33.79 -15.87
N LEU A 356 24.65 -33.85 -15.38
CA LEU A 356 24.26 -34.68 -14.24
C LEU A 356 23.33 -35.85 -14.58
N ASP A 357 22.62 -35.84 -15.72
CA ASP A 357 21.68 -36.93 -16.08
C ASP A 357 22.36 -38.29 -16.19
N SER A 358 23.61 -38.34 -16.66
CA SER A 358 24.40 -39.57 -16.75
C SER A 358 24.80 -40.13 -15.38
N SER A 359 24.85 -39.29 -14.34
CA SER A 359 25.31 -39.67 -12.99
C SER A 359 24.13 -39.90 -12.04
N ASN A 360 23.12 -39.07 -12.08
CA ASN A 360 21.93 -39.15 -11.21
C ASN A 360 20.79 -38.31 -11.76
N SER A 361 19.84 -38.92 -12.49
CA SER A 361 18.71 -38.25 -13.12
C SER A 361 17.77 -37.55 -12.12
N VAL A 362 17.61 -38.11 -10.92
CA VAL A 362 16.78 -37.49 -9.87
C VAL A 362 17.38 -36.16 -9.38
N LEU A 363 18.71 -36.15 -9.16
CA LEU A 363 19.40 -34.95 -8.72
C LEU A 363 19.44 -33.89 -9.83
N ALA A 364 19.63 -34.32 -11.08
CA ALA A 364 19.59 -33.42 -12.23
C ALA A 364 18.24 -32.75 -12.35
N SER A 365 17.11 -33.49 -12.30
CA SER A 365 15.77 -32.96 -12.34
C SER A 365 15.44 -32.07 -11.12
N LEU A 366 15.86 -32.47 -9.90
CA LEU A 366 15.67 -31.61 -8.72
C LEU A 366 16.35 -30.24 -8.87
N LEU A 367 17.60 -30.25 -9.35
CA LEU A 367 18.34 -28.98 -9.51
C LEU A 367 17.82 -28.17 -10.69
N ALA A 368 17.55 -28.78 -11.83
CA ALA A 368 17.10 -28.11 -13.04
C ALA A 368 15.65 -27.67 -12.92
N ASP A 369 14.70 -28.59 -12.66
CA ASP A 369 13.26 -28.35 -12.74
C ASP A 369 12.69 -27.93 -11.38
N GLY A 370 13.37 -28.19 -10.27
CA GLY A 370 13.00 -27.74 -8.95
C GLY A 370 13.63 -26.39 -8.57
N VAL A 371 14.94 -26.36 -8.41
CA VAL A 371 15.65 -25.21 -7.85
C VAL A 371 15.86 -24.10 -8.88
N ILE A 372 16.45 -24.41 -10.04
CA ILE A 372 16.76 -23.42 -11.08
C ILE A 372 15.46 -22.83 -11.64
N GLU A 373 14.45 -23.67 -11.91
CA GLU A 373 13.13 -23.21 -12.32
C GLU A 373 12.50 -22.27 -11.27
N GLY A 374 12.52 -22.68 -9.99
CA GLY A 374 11.98 -21.85 -8.89
C GLY A 374 12.65 -20.49 -8.75
N VAL A 375 13.98 -20.43 -8.86
CA VAL A 375 14.74 -19.18 -8.85
C VAL A 375 14.46 -18.37 -10.12
N GLY A 376 14.36 -19.04 -11.27
CA GLY A 376 14.04 -18.43 -12.57
C GLY A 376 12.70 -17.69 -12.55
N VAL A 377 11.67 -18.37 -12.07
CA VAL A 377 10.31 -17.78 -11.92
C VAL A 377 10.36 -16.52 -11.04
N VAL A 378 11.00 -16.60 -9.87
CA VAL A 378 11.13 -15.44 -8.96
C VAL A 378 11.87 -14.29 -9.64
N THR A 379 12.99 -14.61 -10.31
CA THR A 379 13.83 -13.61 -10.97
C THR A 379 13.10 -12.91 -12.11
N SER A 380 12.28 -13.63 -12.87
CA SER A 380 11.45 -13.06 -13.97
C SER A 380 10.41 -12.05 -13.50
N PHE A 381 9.94 -12.16 -12.23
CA PHE A 381 9.00 -11.18 -11.66
C PHE A 381 9.67 -9.91 -11.14
N ILE A 382 10.96 -9.93 -10.81
CA ILE A 382 11.68 -8.78 -10.22
C ILE A 382 11.59 -7.54 -11.12
N PRO A 383 11.91 -7.59 -12.43
CA PRO A 383 11.84 -6.40 -13.28
C PRO A 383 10.43 -5.84 -13.39
N LEU A 384 9.42 -6.69 -13.54
CA LEU A 384 8.03 -6.26 -13.62
C LEU A 384 7.60 -5.49 -12.36
N ILE A 385 7.90 -6.05 -11.19
CA ILE A 385 7.56 -5.42 -9.90
C ILE A 385 8.31 -4.10 -9.75
N LEU A 386 9.61 -4.07 -10.07
CA LEU A 386 10.43 -2.88 -9.98
C LEU A 386 9.91 -1.76 -10.90
N ILE A 387 9.62 -2.07 -12.16
CA ILE A 387 9.10 -1.09 -13.13
C ILE A 387 7.74 -0.57 -12.71
N THR A 388 6.83 -1.46 -12.31
CA THR A 388 5.49 -1.08 -11.88
C THR A 388 5.53 -0.17 -10.65
N LEU A 389 6.35 -0.51 -9.65
CA LEU A 389 6.53 0.31 -8.44
C LEU A 389 7.25 1.63 -8.76
N ALA A 390 8.18 1.64 -9.74
CA ALA A 390 8.85 2.86 -10.17
C ALA A 390 7.88 3.84 -10.83
N ILE A 391 7.03 3.35 -11.74
CA ILE A 391 6.01 4.19 -12.38
C ILE A 391 5.01 4.71 -11.34
N MET A 392 4.57 3.87 -10.40
CA MET A 392 3.68 4.30 -9.32
C MET A 392 4.31 5.35 -8.42
N SER A 393 5.57 5.13 -8.01
CA SER A 393 6.31 6.12 -7.21
C SER A 393 6.49 7.44 -7.98
N ALA A 394 6.68 7.38 -9.30
CA ALA A 394 6.75 8.57 -10.15
C ALA A 394 5.40 9.31 -10.22
N ILE A 395 4.27 8.61 -10.35
CA ILE A 395 2.92 9.19 -10.34
C ILE A 395 2.65 9.86 -8.97
N GLU A 396 3.05 9.22 -7.88
CA GLU A 396 2.88 9.75 -6.53
C GLU A 396 3.76 10.97 -6.28
N ASP A 397 5.06 10.89 -6.59
CA ASP A 397 6.01 12.00 -6.40
C ASP A 397 5.72 13.19 -7.32
N SER A 398 5.14 12.96 -8.51
CA SER A 398 4.74 14.03 -9.43
C SER A 398 3.58 14.89 -8.94
N GLY A 399 2.82 14.44 -7.91
CA GLY A 399 1.59 15.07 -7.45
C GLY A 399 0.34 14.68 -8.24
N LEU A 400 0.46 13.90 -9.30
CA LEU A 400 -0.70 13.37 -10.04
C LEU A 400 -1.53 12.42 -9.18
N GLY A 401 -0.85 11.63 -8.38
CA GLY A 401 -1.48 10.67 -7.48
C GLY A 401 -2.55 11.27 -6.58
N PRO A 402 -2.23 12.21 -5.70
CA PRO A 402 -3.20 12.89 -4.87
C PRO A 402 -4.35 13.57 -5.64
N LEU A 403 -4.09 14.16 -6.81
CA LEU A 403 -5.15 14.73 -7.66
C LEU A 403 -6.14 13.67 -8.14
N MET A 404 -5.64 12.51 -8.54
CA MET A 404 -6.46 11.37 -8.94
C MET A 404 -7.28 10.84 -7.74
N ALA A 405 -6.66 10.74 -6.56
CA ALA A 405 -7.32 10.30 -5.34
C ALA A 405 -8.47 11.24 -4.94
N ILE A 406 -8.27 12.56 -5.01
CA ILE A 406 -9.33 13.55 -4.73
C ILE A 406 -10.48 13.40 -5.72
N THR A 407 -10.18 13.32 -7.01
CA THR A 407 -11.20 13.22 -8.07
C THR A 407 -12.07 11.97 -7.92
N LEU A 408 -11.44 10.84 -7.57
CA LEU A 408 -12.11 9.55 -7.48
C LEU A 408 -12.71 9.27 -6.09
N HIS A 409 -12.37 10.08 -5.09
CA HIS A 409 -12.81 9.86 -3.71
C HIS A 409 -14.33 9.73 -3.58
N ARG A 410 -15.11 10.63 -4.19
CA ARG A 410 -16.57 10.60 -4.12
C ARG A 410 -17.17 9.28 -4.62
N LEU A 411 -16.58 8.67 -5.66
CA LEU A 411 -17.01 7.37 -6.18
C LEU A 411 -16.65 6.24 -5.20
N PHE A 412 -15.40 6.21 -4.74
CA PHE A 412 -14.89 5.16 -3.86
C PHE A 412 -15.49 5.23 -2.45
N ALA A 413 -15.78 6.42 -1.94
CA ALA A 413 -16.42 6.62 -0.63
C ALA A 413 -17.80 5.94 -0.52
N ARG A 414 -18.57 5.83 -1.62
CA ARG A 414 -19.83 5.08 -1.66
C ARG A 414 -19.65 3.59 -1.34
N PHE A 415 -18.44 3.08 -1.55
CA PHE A 415 -18.06 1.69 -1.25
C PHE A 415 -17.25 1.56 0.03
N GLY A 416 -17.06 2.66 0.78
CA GLY A 416 -16.31 2.67 2.04
C GLY A 416 -14.79 2.66 1.85
N LEU A 417 -14.32 3.15 0.71
CA LEU A 417 -12.92 3.29 0.36
C LEU A 417 -12.57 4.77 0.17
N SER A 418 -11.34 5.15 0.41
CA SER A 418 -10.83 6.46 0.02
C SER A 418 -10.47 6.49 -1.48
N GLY A 419 -10.26 7.68 -2.02
CA GLY A 419 -9.76 7.81 -3.39
C GLY A 419 -8.36 7.19 -3.60
N ARG A 420 -7.59 6.98 -2.53
CA ARG A 420 -6.28 6.31 -2.61
C ARG A 420 -6.39 4.82 -2.97
N ALA A 421 -7.53 4.20 -2.71
CA ALA A 421 -7.76 2.79 -3.06
C ALA A 421 -7.75 2.53 -4.58
N VAL A 422 -7.76 3.58 -5.39
CA VAL A 422 -7.59 3.48 -6.85
C VAL A 422 -6.22 2.91 -7.22
N TYR A 423 -5.16 3.24 -6.48
CA TYR A 423 -3.81 2.74 -6.78
C TYR A 423 -3.71 1.22 -6.65
N PRO A 424 -4.01 0.61 -5.48
CA PRO A 424 -4.02 -0.84 -5.35
C PRO A 424 -4.89 -1.53 -6.40
N MET A 425 -6.05 -0.96 -6.73
CA MET A 425 -6.95 -1.50 -7.74
C MET A 425 -6.28 -1.59 -9.11
N PHE A 426 -5.66 -0.50 -9.57
CA PHE A 426 -5.01 -0.47 -10.89
C PHE A 426 -3.69 -1.26 -10.93
N ILE A 427 -2.89 -1.20 -9.87
CA ILE A 427 -1.67 -2.01 -9.77
C ILE A 427 -1.99 -3.49 -9.87
N SER A 428 -3.14 -3.93 -9.32
CA SER A 428 -3.60 -5.31 -9.37
C SER A 428 -3.94 -5.79 -10.79
N LEU A 429 -4.25 -4.88 -11.74
CA LEU A 429 -4.38 -5.24 -13.17
C LEU A 429 -3.08 -5.80 -13.74
N GLY A 430 -1.96 -5.30 -13.25
CA GLY A 430 -0.65 -5.82 -13.60
C GLY A 430 -0.33 -7.09 -12.82
N CYS A 431 -0.24 -6.96 -11.52
CA CYS A 431 0.09 -8.05 -10.60
C CYS A 431 -0.57 -7.80 -9.24
N ASN A 432 -1.22 -8.85 -8.70
CA ASN A 432 -1.90 -8.75 -7.40
C ASN A 432 -0.92 -8.61 -6.22
N VAL A 433 0.34 -9.06 -6.36
CA VAL A 433 1.36 -8.93 -5.31
C VAL A 433 1.63 -7.47 -4.98
N PRO A 434 2.11 -6.62 -5.91
CA PRO A 434 2.28 -5.20 -5.64
C PRO A 434 0.95 -4.49 -5.35
N GLY A 435 -0.19 -4.97 -5.88
CA GLY A 435 -1.52 -4.47 -5.56
C GLY A 435 -1.85 -4.61 -4.07
N VAL A 436 -1.57 -5.77 -3.48
CA VAL A 436 -1.73 -6.02 -2.04
C VAL A 436 -0.75 -5.17 -1.22
N ILE A 437 0.51 -5.05 -1.64
CA ILE A 437 1.49 -4.18 -0.97
C ILE A 437 1.05 -2.71 -1.00
N ALA A 438 0.47 -2.26 -2.11
CA ALA A 438 -0.03 -0.90 -2.27
C ALA A 438 -1.22 -0.57 -1.34
N SER A 439 -1.85 -1.57 -0.69
CA SER A 439 -2.85 -1.37 0.37
C SER A 439 -2.33 -0.51 1.54
N ARG A 440 -1.01 -0.38 1.68
CA ARG A 440 -0.36 0.51 2.67
C ARG A 440 -0.67 1.99 2.44
N ALA A 441 -1.16 2.37 1.24
CA ALA A 441 -1.64 3.72 0.95
C ALA A 441 -3.03 4.03 1.55
N ALA A 442 -3.71 3.04 2.12
CA ALA A 442 -5.01 3.21 2.78
C ALA A 442 -4.93 4.16 3.97
N LEU A 443 -6.04 4.85 4.24
CA LEU A 443 -6.12 5.84 5.31
C LEU A 443 -6.38 5.22 6.68
N ASP A 444 -7.08 4.07 6.72
CA ASP A 444 -7.34 3.33 7.95
C ASP A 444 -7.09 1.81 7.78
N ASP A 445 -6.92 1.10 8.88
CA ASP A 445 -6.66 -0.34 8.88
C ASP A 445 -7.83 -1.15 8.30
N VAL A 446 -9.06 -0.66 8.42
CA VAL A 446 -10.26 -1.30 7.88
C VAL A 446 -10.29 -1.19 6.35
N GLU A 447 -9.97 -0.01 5.82
CA GLU A 447 -9.81 0.19 4.38
C GLU A 447 -8.66 -0.67 3.84
N ARG A 448 -7.52 -0.68 4.52
CA ARG A 448 -6.35 -1.49 4.16
C ARG A 448 -6.71 -2.96 4.05
N PHE A 449 -7.42 -3.51 5.03
CA PHE A 449 -7.85 -4.90 4.99
C PHE A 449 -8.87 -5.14 3.88
N GLY A 450 -9.80 -4.21 3.65
CA GLY A 450 -10.74 -4.26 2.54
C GLY A 450 -10.05 -4.36 1.18
N ILE A 451 -9.00 -3.56 0.97
CA ILE A 451 -8.15 -3.59 -0.23
C ILE A 451 -7.44 -4.94 -0.37
N ILE A 452 -6.80 -5.43 0.71
CA ILE A 452 -6.11 -6.73 0.71
C ILE A 452 -7.07 -7.87 0.31
N ALA A 453 -8.28 -7.88 0.88
CA ALA A 453 -9.28 -8.91 0.60
C ALA A 453 -9.84 -8.84 -0.84
N SER A 454 -9.85 -7.65 -1.43
CA SER A 454 -10.48 -7.41 -2.74
C SER A 454 -9.52 -7.42 -3.93
N ALA A 455 -8.23 -7.11 -3.73
CA ALA A 455 -7.23 -6.98 -4.79
C ALA A 455 -7.14 -8.20 -5.72
N SER A 456 -7.37 -9.40 -5.18
CA SER A 456 -7.29 -10.65 -5.92
C SER A 456 -8.43 -10.89 -6.94
N PHE A 457 -9.53 -10.11 -6.88
CA PHE A 457 -10.60 -10.19 -7.87
C PHE A 457 -10.24 -9.51 -9.19
N ILE A 458 -9.24 -8.66 -9.20
CA ILE A 458 -8.78 -8.02 -10.43
C ILE A 458 -7.89 -9.00 -11.20
N PRO A 459 -8.24 -9.34 -12.45
CA PRO A 459 -7.42 -10.24 -13.25
C PRO A 459 -6.06 -9.61 -13.54
N CYS A 460 -4.99 -10.28 -13.13
CA CYS A 460 -3.63 -9.88 -13.44
C CYS A 460 -3.21 -10.36 -14.84
N GLN A 461 -2.03 -9.93 -15.30
CA GLN A 461 -1.51 -10.31 -16.63
C GLN A 461 -1.43 -11.84 -16.84
N ALA A 462 -0.96 -12.60 -15.85
CA ALA A 462 -0.89 -14.05 -15.98
C ALA A 462 -2.26 -14.70 -16.21
N ARG A 463 -3.33 -14.12 -15.63
CA ARG A 463 -4.71 -14.52 -15.91
C ARG A 463 -5.17 -14.13 -17.31
N LEU A 464 -4.67 -13.02 -17.86
CA LEU A 464 -5.02 -12.57 -19.21
C LEU A 464 -4.63 -13.61 -20.26
N VAL A 465 -3.45 -14.24 -20.13
CA VAL A 465 -3.01 -15.31 -21.06
C VAL A 465 -3.99 -16.48 -21.04
N VAL A 466 -4.39 -16.92 -19.84
CA VAL A 466 -5.39 -18.01 -19.67
C VAL A 466 -6.75 -17.59 -20.23
N MET A 467 -7.16 -16.34 -20.01
CA MET A 467 -8.41 -15.77 -20.48
C MET A 467 -8.46 -15.73 -22.01
N LEU A 468 -7.39 -15.26 -22.66
CA LEU A 468 -7.31 -15.20 -24.13
C LEU A 468 -7.41 -16.59 -24.76
N ALA A 469 -6.73 -17.57 -24.19
CA ALA A 469 -6.78 -18.95 -24.68
C ALA A 469 -8.19 -19.57 -24.56
N LEU A 470 -8.83 -19.43 -23.37
CA LEU A 470 -10.18 -19.95 -23.13
C LEU A 470 -11.24 -19.22 -23.94
N VAL A 471 -11.23 -17.89 -23.97
CA VAL A 471 -12.18 -17.08 -24.73
C VAL A 471 -12.03 -17.33 -26.23
N GLY A 472 -10.77 -17.46 -26.72
CA GLY A 472 -10.47 -17.78 -28.08
C GLY A 472 -11.02 -19.14 -28.53
N TYR A 473 -11.06 -20.14 -27.63
CA TYR A 473 -11.66 -21.43 -27.86
C TYR A 473 -13.21 -21.39 -27.77
N ILE A 474 -13.73 -20.89 -26.63
CA ILE A 474 -15.18 -20.94 -26.34
C ILE A 474 -15.99 -20.09 -27.31
N LEU A 475 -15.48 -18.95 -27.73
CA LEU A 475 -16.11 -17.98 -28.63
C LEU A 475 -15.42 -17.93 -30.00
N ALA A 476 -14.90 -19.06 -30.47
CA ALA A 476 -14.25 -19.14 -31.79
C ALA A 476 -15.16 -18.59 -32.89
N GLY A 477 -14.62 -17.76 -33.77
CA GLY A 477 -15.39 -17.14 -34.86
C GLY A 477 -16.19 -15.87 -34.50
N HIS A 478 -16.21 -15.44 -33.21
CA HIS A 478 -16.96 -14.27 -32.77
C HIS A 478 -16.07 -13.22 -32.06
N PRO A 479 -15.21 -12.49 -32.81
CA PRO A 479 -14.21 -11.60 -32.21
C PRO A 479 -14.80 -10.47 -31.34
N LEU A 480 -15.99 -9.97 -31.70
CA LEU A 480 -16.68 -8.95 -30.91
C LEU A 480 -17.12 -9.49 -29.54
N LEU A 481 -17.66 -10.73 -29.48
CA LEU A 481 -18.05 -11.37 -28.24
C LEU A 481 -16.82 -11.70 -27.38
N GLN A 482 -15.72 -12.10 -27.99
CA GLN A 482 -14.44 -12.29 -27.30
C GLN A 482 -14.01 -11.00 -26.60
N ALA A 483 -13.97 -9.88 -27.32
CA ALA A 483 -13.61 -8.58 -26.77
C ALA A 483 -14.54 -8.13 -25.63
N ILE A 484 -15.86 -8.25 -25.82
CA ILE A 484 -16.87 -7.92 -24.79
C ILE A 484 -16.68 -8.79 -23.54
N THR A 485 -16.42 -10.08 -23.70
CA THR A 485 -16.21 -11.01 -22.58
C THR A 485 -14.98 -10.63 -21.77
N ILE A 486 -13.85 -10.33 -22.45
CA ILE A 486 -12.60 -9.91 -21.82
C ILE A 486 -12.80 -8.62 -21.02
N VAL A 487 -13.40 -7.61 -21.65
CA VAL A 487 -13.68 -6.32 -21.00
C VAL A 487 -14.66 -6.52 -19.84
N GLY A 488 -15.68 -7.34 -20.02
CA GLY A 488 -16.67 -7.67 -18.97
C GLY A 488 -16.05 -8.34 -17.75
N ILE A 489 -15.08 -9.22 -17.91
CA ILE A 489 -14.36 -9.87 -16.81
C ILE A 489 -13.53 -8.84 -16.03
N TYR A 490 -12.82 -7.92 -16.70
CA TYR A 490 -12.08 -6.88 -16.02
C TYR A 490 -12.98 -5.92 -15.24
N PHE A 491 -14.06 -5.44 -15.86
CA PHE A 491 -15.04 -4.59 -15.17
C PHE A 491 -15.74 -5.34 -14.02
N GLY A 492 -16.06 -6.60 -14.21
CA GLY A 492 -16.59 -7.46 -13.15
C GLY A 492 -15.64 -7.57 -11.96
N GLY A 493 -14.35 -7.75 -12.23
CA GLY A 493 -13.30 -7.75 -11.21
C GLY A 493 -13.20 -6.43 -10.44
N MET A 494 -13.29 -5.28 -11.12
CA MET A 494 -13.33 -3.97 -10.47
C MET A 494 -14.58 -3.77 -9.61
N ILE A 495 -15.74 -4.22 -10.08
CA ILE A 495 -16.99 -4.17 -9.31
C ILE A 495 -16.87 -5.07 -8.06
N LEU A 496 -16.33 -6.29 -8.22
CA LEU A 496 -16.10 -7.21 -7.10
C LEU A 496 -15.12 -6.62 -6.09
N TYR A 497 -14.08 -5.92 -6.55
CA TYR A 497 -13.15 -5.19 -5.68
C TYR A 497 -13.90 -4.19 -4.78
N LEU A 498 -14.72 -3.34 -5.37
CA LEU A 498 -15.50 -2.33 -4.64
C LEU A 498 -16.53 -2.96 -3.69
N ILE A 499 -17.27 -3.98 -4.15
CA ILE A 499 -18.29 -4.66 -3.34
C ILE A 499 -17.63 -5.38 -2.16
N THR A 500 -16.52 -6.08 -2.38
CA THR A 500 -15.78 -6.80 -1.34
C THR A 500 -15.28 -5.85 -0.26
N ALA A 501 -14.66 -4.75 -0.63
CA ALA A 501 -14.20 -3.74 0.32
C ALA A 501 -15.34 -3.20 1.18
N LYS A 502 -16.50 -2.89 0.56
CA LYS A 502 -17.71 -2.46 1.27
C LYS A 502 -18.24 -3.52 2.23
N LEU A 503 -18.25 -4.78 1.79
CA LEU A 503 -18.73 -5.92 2.57
C LEU A 503 -17.86 -6.10 3.82
N PHE A 504 -16.53 -6.13 3.67
CA PHE A 504 -15.62 -6.29 4.80
C PHE A 504 -15.74 -5.11 5.79
N ARG A 505 -15.80 -3.87 5.29
CA ARG A 505 -15.96 -2.69 6.14
C ARG A 505 -17.25 -2.75 6.97
N ARG A 506 -18.38 -3.10 6.34
CA ARG A 506 -19.70 -3.08 7.01
C ARG A 506 -20.02 -4.35 7.80
N ALA A 507 -19.74 -5.54 7.23
CA ALA A 507 -20.14 -6.80 7.83
C ALA A 507 -19.09 -7.35 8.81
N VAL A 508 -17.80 -7.24 8.48
CA VAL A 508 -16.72 -7.80 9.31
C VAL A 508 -16.31 -6.79 10.38
N PHE A 509 -15.99 -5.56 9.99
CA PHE A 509 -15.51 -4.53 10.93
C PHE A 509 -16.61 -3.63 11.50
N ARG A 510 -17.84 -3.69 10.96
CA ARG A 510 -19.01 -2.93 11.42
C ARG A 510 -18.82 -1.40 11.43
N VAL A 511 -17.93 -0.87 10.58
CA VAL A 511 -17.68 0.56 10.43
C VAL A 511 -18.60 1.12 9.34
N LYS A 512 -19.40 2.15 9.67
CA LYS A 512 -20.40 2.72 8.75
C LYS A 512 -19.85 3.86 7.91
N ASN A 513 -18.98 4.69 8.47
CA ASN A 513 -18.48 5.88 7.81
C ASN A 513 -17.33 5.54 6.83
N PRO A 514 -17.29 6.17 5.64
CA PRO A 514 -16.13 6.08 4.77
C PRO A 514 -14.92 6.73 5.44
N PRO A 515 -13.68 6.40 5.03
CA PRO A 515 -12.49 7.08 5.53
C PRO A 515 -12.48 8.53 5.04
N GLU A 516 -12.14 9.45 5.93
CA GLU A 516 -12.02 10.87 5.60
C GLU A 516 -10.73 11.09 4.81
N LEU A 517 -10.85 11.80 3.70
CA LEU A 517 -9.70 12.09 2.83
C LEU A 517 -9.17 13.50 3.13
N LEU A 518 -8.24 13.58 4.06
CA LEU A 518 -7.43 14.78 4.26
C LEU A 518 -6.21 14.71 3.33
N LEU A 519 -6.22 15.47 2.26
CA LEU A 519 -5.12 15.56 1.30
C LEU A 519 -4.81 17.01 0.99
N GLU A 520 -3.58 17.40 1.22
CA GLU A 520 -3.04 18.62 0.61
C GLU A 520 -3.01 18.43 -0.90
N ILE A 521 -3.45 19.45 -1.64
CA ILE A 521 -3.36 19.46 -3.09
C ILE A 521 -1.90 19.76 -3.46
N PRO A 522 -1.11 18.77 -3.89
CA PRO A 522 0.29 18.98 -4.17
C PRO A 522 0.46 19.73 -5.48
N ARG A 523 1.56 20.46 -5.59
CA ARG A 523 1.98 21.03 -6.87
C ARG A 523 2.44 19.93 -7.79
N LEU A 524 2.03 20.00 -9.06
CA LEU A 524 2.57 19.14 -10.10
C LEU A 524 4.06 19.47 -10.29
N LYS A 525 4.91 18.47 -10.18
CA LYS A 525 6.37 18.57 -10.38
C LYS A 525 6.87 17.39 -11.20
N ILE A 526 8.04 17.55 -11.79
CA ILE A 526 8.75 16.43 -12.42
C ILE A 526 9.22 15.49 -11.29
N PRO A 527 8.92 14.18 -11.39
CA PRO A 527 9.29 13.23 -10.36
C PRO A 527 10.82 13.13 -10.23
N SER A 528 11.30 13.02 -9.01
CA SER A 528 12.71 12.84 -8.70
C SER A 528 13.15 11.40 -8.93
N LEU A 529 14.01 11.14 -9.91
CA LEU A 529 14.52 9.79 -10.21
C LEU A 529 15.15 9.12 -8.99
N ARG A 530 15.81 9.89 -8.11
CA ARG A 530 16.40 9.35 -6.87
C ARG A 530 15.31 8.83 -5.93
N VAL A 531 14.24 9.59 -5.69
CA VAL A 531 13.12 9.20 -4.82
C VAL A 531 12.40 7.99 -5.40
N VAL A 532 12.11 8.03 -6.69
CA VAL A 532 11.48 6.93 -7.42
C VAL A 532 12.29 5.64 -7.29
N TRP A 533 13.60 5.69 -7.53
CA TRP A 533 14.49 4.53 -7.42
C TRP A 533 14.54 3.96 -6.00
N TRP A 534 14.72 4.82 -4.99
CA TRP A 534 14.83 4.39 -3.60
C TRP A 534 13.57 3.70 -3.09
N ASN A 535 12.40 4.30 -3.35
CA ASN A 535 11.11 3.74 -2.94
C ASN A 535 10.85 2.40 -3.63
N SER A 536 11.05 2.34 -4.94
CA SER A 536 10.80 1.13 -5.73
C SER A 536 11.75 0.00 -5.36
N TRP A 537 13.04 0.30 -5.19
CA TRP A 537 14.04 -0.70 -4.80
C TRP A 537 13.79 -1.23 -3.39
N ALA A 538 13.47 -0.36 -2.43
CA ALA A 538 13.16 -0.78 -1.06
C ALA A 538 12.00 -1.78 -1.02
N LEU A 539 10.90 -1.50 -1.72
CA LEU A 539 9.73 -2.39 -1.80
C LEU A 539 10.05 -3.69 -2.56
N THR A 540 10.75 -3.61 -3.68
CA THR A 540 11.18 -4.77 -4.48
C THR A 540 12.10 -5.68 -3.67
N LYS A 541 13.09 -5.14 -2.97
CA LYS A 541 13.97 -5.90 -2.08
C LYS A 541 13.20 -6.66 -1.00
N HIS A 542 12.21 -6.02 -0.38
CA HIS A 542 11.34 -6.69 0.58
C HIS A 542 10.56 -7.85 -0.02
N PHE A 543 10.06 -7.69 -1.25
CA PHE A 543 9.40 -8.78 -1.98
C PHE A 543 10.35 -9.94 -2.23
N VAL A 544 11.53 -9.68 -2.80
CA VAL A 544 12.52 -10.72 -3.15
C VAL A 544 12.92 -11.54 -1.92
N ILE A 545 13.21 -10.88 -0.80
CA ILE A 545 13.66 -11.57 0.41
C ILE A 545 12.52 -12.39 1.04
N ARG A 546 11.27 -11.87 1.10
CA ARG A 546 10.18 -12.54 1.82
C ARG A 546 9.37 -13.49 0.94
N ALA A 547 8.97 -13.05 -0.23
CA ALA A 547 8.14 -13.86 -1.13
C ALA A 547 9.00 -14.77 -2.01
N GLY A 548 10.18 -14.32 -2.45
CA GLY A 548 11.07 -15.09 -3.32
C GLY A 548 11.53 -16.39 -2.68
N THR A 549 11.98 -16.35 -1.42
CA THR A 549 12.41 -17.57 -0.69
C THR A 549 11.27 -18.56 -0.52
N VAL A 550 10.08 -18.09 -0.17
CA VAL A 550 8.89 -18.95 -0.02
C VAL A 550 8.49 -19.55 -1.36
N LEU A 551 8.49 -18.75 -2.43
CA LEU A 551 8.15 -19.20 -3.78
C LEU A 551 9.12 -20.28 -4.27
N THR A 552 10.42 -20.07 -4.15
CA THR A 552 11.42 -21.08 -4.56
C THR A 552 11.23 -22.39 -3.80
N LEU A 553 11.05 -22.33 -2.46
CA LEU A 553 10.79 -23.52 -1.66
C LEU A 553 9.53 -24.25 -2.14
N LEU A 554 8.48 -23.52 -2.47
CA LEU A 554 7.22 -24.10 -2.90
C LEU A 554 7.30 -24.71 -4.31
N VAL A 555 8.08 -24.13 -5.22
CA VAL A 555 8.35 -24.77 -6.52
C VAL A 555 9.07 -26.11 -6.32
N VAL A 556 10.02 -26.18 -5.41
CA VAL A 556 10.69 -27.45 -5.06
C VAL A 556 9.72 -28.48 -4.46
N VAL A 557 8.81 -28.05 -3.57
CA VAL A 557 7.76 -28.93 -3.02
C VAL A 557 6.85 -29.45 -4.13
N VAL A 558 6.45 -28.58 -5.06
CA VAL A 558 5.60 -29.01 -6.18
C VAL A 558 6.35 -29.92 -7.12
N TRP A 559 7.59 -29.60 -7.45
CA TRP A 559 8.43 -30.52 -8.20
C TRP A 559 8.46 -31.90 -7.52
N SER A 560 8.64 -31.94 -6.21
CA SER A 560 8.61 -33.20 -5.46
C SER A 560 7.25 -33.91 -5.60
N LEU A 561 6.14 -33.21 -5.47
CA LEU A 561 4.82 -33.80 -5.63
C LEU A 561 4.53 -34.28 -7.06
N THR A 562 5.11 -33.66 -8.09
CA THR A 562 4.93 -34.03 -9.49
C THR A 562 5.86 -35.16 -9.97
N HIS A 563 7.00 -35.35 -9.33
CA HIS A 563 8.00 -36.33 -9.74
C HIS A 563 8.07 -37.54 -8.79
N PHE A 564 7.34 -37.56 -7.68
CA PHE A 564 7.25 -38.69 -6.80
C PHE A 564 5.83 -39.24 -6.71
N GLY A 565 5.74 -40.58 -6.69
CA GLY A 565 4.49 -41.32 -6.48
C GLY A 565 4.72 -42.49 -5.52
N SER A 566 3.72 -43.38 -5.40
CA SER A 566 3.79 -44.55 -4.51
C SER A 566 4.91 -45.52 -4.85
N GLN A 567 5.44 -45.49 -6.08
CA GLN A 567 6.51 -46.34 -6.57
C GLN A 567 7.88 -45.65 -6.55
N GLY A 568 8.03 -44.46 -5.99
CA GLY A 568 9.27 -43.67 -5.97
C GLY A 568 9.28 -42.56 -7.02
N PHE A 569 10.46 -42.32 -7.61
CA PHE A 569 10.64 -41.32 -8.67
C PHE A 569 9.98 -41.77 -9.97
N ILE A 570 9.17 -40.92 -10.57
CA ILE A 570 8.38 -41.21 -11.76
C ILE A 570 8.60 -40.13 -12.82
N THR A 571 8.52 -40.54 -14.07
CA THR A 571 8.60 -39.66 -15.24
C THR A 571 7.23 -39.32 -15.80
N ASP A 572 6.19 -40.11 -15.49
CA ASP A 572 4.82 -39.88 -15.91
C ASP A 572 4.03 -39.13 -14.82
N PRO A 573 3.67 -37.84 -15.04
CA PRO A 573 2.96 -37.05 -14.06
C PRO A 573 1.61 -37.64 -13.62
N SER A 574 1.00 -38.52 -14.40
CA SER A 574 -0.30 -39.13 -14.08
C SER A 574 -0.27 -40.05 -12.87
N GLN A 575 0.93 -40.60 -12.54
CA GLN A 575 1.15 -41.49 -11.40
C GLN A 575 1.68 -40.79 -10.15
N SER A 576 1.83 -39.46 -10.23
CA SER A 576 2.35 -38.61 -9.15
C SER A 576 1.38 -38.39 -7.99
N PHE A 577 1.93 -38.01 -6.83
CA PHE A 577 1.11 -37.55 -5.72
C PHE A 577 0.29 -36.30 -6.10
N ALA A 578 0.81 -35.44 -6.99
CA ALA A 578 0.09 -34.29 -7.49
C ALA A 578 -1.11 -34.68 -8.35
N ALA A 579 -1.01 -35.77 -9.15
CA ALA A 579 -2.17 -36.30 -9.90
C ALA A 579 -3.26 -36.80 -8.95
N GLY A 580 -2.90 -37.46 -7.84
CA GLY A 580 -3.85 -37.87 -6.81
C GLY A 580 -4.58 -36.68 -6.17
N ILE A 581 -3.85 -35.59 -5.84
CA ILE A 581 -4.43 -34.37 -5.33
C ILE A 581 -5.31 -33.69 -6.40
N GLY A 582 -4.84 -33.65 -7.65
CA GLY A 582 -5.56 -33.11 -8.79
C GLY A 582 -6.86 -33.87 -9.06
N ALA A 583 -6.84 -35.21 -8.95
CA ALA A 583 -8.03 -36.05 -9.05
C ALA A 583 -9.03 -35.76 -7.90
N ALA A 584 -8.55 -35.58 -6.67
CA ALA A 584 -9.41 -35.22 -5.55
C ALA A 584 -10.11 -33.87 -5.75
N ILE A 585 -9.36 -32.85 -6.23
CA ILE A 585 -9.91 -31.53 -6.56
C ILE A 585 -10.88 -31.64 -7.75
N GLY A 586 -10.49 -32.35 -8.80
CA GLY A 586 -11.27 -32.58 -9.99
C GLY A 586 -12.60 -33.28 -9.70
N ASN A 587 -12.57 -34.32 -8.88
CA ASN A 587 -13.77 -35.04 -8.45
C ASN A 587 -14.72 -34.19 -7.59
N ALA A 588 -14.19 -33.24 -6.82
CA ALA A 588 -14.99 -32.28 -6.07
C ALA A 588 -15.70 -31.26 -7.00
N ILE A 589 -15.05 -30.90 -8.11
CA ILE A 589 -15.55 -29.89 -9.07
C ILE A 589 -16.45 -30.54 -10.15
N ALA A 590 -16.17 -31.78 -10.55
CA ALA A 590 -16.84 -32.49 -11.62
C ALA A 590 -18.39 -32.47 -11.51
N PRO A 591 -19.01 -32.76 -10.33
CA PRO A 591 -20.48 -32.73 -10.20
C PRO A 591 -21.07 -31.34 -10.39
N LEU A 592 -20.31 -30.29 -10.10
CA LEU A 592 -20.77 -28.90 -10.18
C LEU A 592 -20.99 -28.44 -11.63
N TYR A 593 -20.16 -28.95 -12.56
CA TYR A 593 -20.17 -28.55 -13.97
C TYR A 593 -20.43 -29.72 -14.92
N SER A 594 -20.84 -30.88 -14.40
CA SER A 594 -21.09 -32.11 -15.19
C SER A 594 -19.88 -32.48 -16.07
N LEU A 595 -18.67 -32.41 -15.49
CA LEU A 595 -17.44 -32.73 -16.22
C LEU A 595 -17.21 -34.24 -16.25
N PRO A 596 -16.75 -34.82 -17.39
CA PRO A 596 -16.37 -36.23 -17.46
C PRO A 596 -15.11 -36.48 -16.57
N PRO A 597 -14.99 -37.72 -16.03
CA PRO A 597 -13.85 -38.04 -15.13
C PRO A 597 -12.48 -37.81 -15.76
N GLU A 598 -12.33 -38.08 -17.06
CA GLU A 598 -11.10 -37.88 -17.81
C GLU A 598 -10.67 -36.42 -17.91
N THR A 599 -11.62 -35.50 -17.97
CA THR A 599 -11.39 -34.06 -18.04
C THR A 599 -11.23 -33.44 -16.64
N SER A 600 -11.97 -33.95 -15.66
CA SER A 600 -12.05 -33.37 -14.32
C SER A 600 -10.71 -33.44 -13.59
N TRP A 601 -10.00 -34.57 -13.64
CA TRP A 601 -8.70 -34.69 -12.98
C TRP A 601 -7.62 -33.80 -13.63
N LYS A 602 -7.63 -33.63 -14.97
CA LYS A 602 -6.72 -32.75 -15.68
C LYS A 602 -6.95 -31.31 -15.28
N ILE A 603 -8.21 -30.87 -15.17
CA ILE A 603 -8.58 -29.53 -14.69
C ILE A 603 -8.14 -29.35 -13.22
N GLY A 604 -8.41 -30.34 -12.36
CA GLY A 604 -8.00 -30.32 -10.95
C GLY A 604 -6.49 -30.16 -10.76
N PHE A 605 -5.71 -30.90 -11.57
CA PHE A 605 -4.26 -30.79 -11.57
C PHE A 605 -3.77 -29.43 -12.11
N ALA A 606 -4.38 -28.96 -13.20
CA ALA A 606 -4.08 -27.64 -13.76
C ALA A 606 -4.41 -26.49 -12.79
N LEU A 607 -5.46 -26.63 -11.98
CA LEU A 607 -5.80 -25.66 -10.92
C LEU A 607 -4.74 -25.64 -9.82
N LEU A 608 -4.19 -26.81 -9.44
CA LEU A 608 -3.09 -26.89 -8.48
C LEU A 608 -1.82 -26.22 -9.03
N ALA A 609 -1.47 -26.51 -10.27
CA ALA A 609 -0.33 -25.88 -10.95
C ALA A 609 -0.54 -24.37 -11.10
N GLY A 610 -1.73 -23.93 -11.49
CA GLY A 610 -2.12 -22.53 -11.60
C GLY A 610 -2.27 -21.81 -10.26
N PHE A 611 -2.36 -22.49 -9.13
CA PHE A 611 -2.24 -21.88 -7.80
C PHE A 611 -0.81 -21.46 -7.50
N ILE A 612 0.16 -22.17 -7.97
CA ILE A 612 1.56 -21.84 -7.78
C ILE A 612 1.91 -20.63 -8.64
N ALA A 613 1.73 -20.75 -9.95
CA ALA A 613 1.89 -19.68 -10.92
C ALA A 613 0.80 -19.81 -11.99
N LYS A 614 0.08 -18.73 -12.26
CA LYS A 614 -1.13 -18.77 -13.10
C LYS A 614 -0.88 -19.22 -14.55
N GLU A 615 0.27 -18.86 -15.09
CA GLU A 615 0.75 -19.27 -16.41
C GLU A 615 0.94 -20.79 -16.52
N ASN A 616 1.27 -21.47 -15.44
CA ASN A 616 1.47 -22.92 -15.43
C ASN A 616 0.17 -23.70 -15.65
N LEU A 617 -0.99 -23.09 -15.48
CA LEU A 617 -2.29 -23.74 -15.74
C LEU A 617 -2.36 -24.25 -17.20
N LEU A 618 -2.05 -23.41 -18.18
CA LEU A 618 -2.10 -23.78 -19.60
C LEU A 618 -0.95 -24.72 -19.98
N ALA A 619 0.25 -24.46 -19.47
CA ALA A 619 1.40 -25.33 -19.72
C ALA A 619 1.15 -26.75 -19.20
N THR A 620 0.56 -26.88 -18.02
CA THR A 620 0.17 -28.17 -17.44
C THR A 620 -0.89 -28.86 -18.28
N LEU A 621 -1.92 -28.14 -18.74
CA LEU A 621 -2.92 -28.71 -19.63
C LEU A 621 -2.31 -29.21 -20.94
N ALA A 622 -1.39 -28.48 -21.53
CA ALA A 622 -0.67 -28.89 -22.74
C ALA A 622 0.10 -30.18 -22.52
N VAL A 623 0.85 -30.31 -21.44
CA VAL A 623 1.57 -31.55 -21.06
C VAL A 623 0.59 -32.71 -20.84
N LEU A 624 -0.51 -32.53 -20.12
CA LEU A 624 -1.49 -33.56 -19.80
C LEU A 624 -2.34 -34.01 -21.02
N THR A 625 -2.41 -33.17 -22.05
CA THR A 625 -3.10 -33.52 -23.31
C THR A 625 -2.15 -34.01 -24.40
N GLY A 626 -0.82 -33.94 -24.17
CA GLY A 626 0.19 -34.38 -25.13
C GLY A 626 0.35 -33.47 -26.35
N VAL A 627 0.02 -32.16 -26.22
CA VAL A 627 0.02 -31.20 -27.30
C VAL A 627 0.95 -30.03 -26.98
N GLU A 628 1.78 -29.62 -27.94
CA GLU A 628 2.71 -28.50 -27.76
C GLU A 628 1.98 -27.13 -27.75
N GLU A 629 0.88 -27.03 -28.48
CA GLU A 629 0.14 -25.77 -28.64
C GLU A 629 -0.93 -25.58 -27.56
N ARG A 630 -0.84 -24.52 -26.79
CA ARG A 630 -1.75 -24.19 -25.67
C ARG A 630 -3.23 -24.14 -26.05
N LYS A 631 -3.52 -23.70 -27.27
CA LYS A 631 -4.90 -23.58 -27.78
C LYS A 631 -5.51 -24.96 -28.05
N THR A 632 -4.74 -25.82 -28.69
CA THR A 632 -5.14 -27.19 -29.01
C THR A 632 -5.32 -28.05 -27.75
N ALA A 633 -4.57 -27.76 -26.68
CA ALA A 633 -4.73 -28.41 -25.39
C ALA A 633 -6.12 -28.20 -24.77
N ILE A 634 -6.72 -27.02 -24.94
CA ILE A 634 -8.08 -26.73 -24.46
C ILE A 634 -9.13 -27.44 -25.34
N GLU A 635 -8.92 -27.51 -26.65
CA GLU A 635 -9.79 -28.22 -27.60
C GLU A 635 -9.90 -29.69 -27.24
N GLN A 636 -8.79 -30.36 -26.86
CA GLN A 636 -8.81 -31.76 -26.47
C GLN A 636 -9.52 -32.08 -25.15
N LEU A 637 -9.82 -31.04 -24.32
CA LEU A 637 -10.61 -31.26 -23.11
C LEU A 637 -12.10 -31.54 -23.41
N GLY A 638 -12.57 -31.26 -24.63
CA GLY A 638 -13.95 -31.54 -25.05
C GLY A 638 -15.00 -30.81 -24.20
N ILE A 639 -14.68 -29.63 -23.68
CA ILE A 639 -15.59 -28.87 -22.82
C ILE A 639 -16.66 -28.15 -23.65
N THR A 640 -17.90 -28.22 -23.21
CA THR A 640 -19.05 -27.52 -23.82
C THR A 640 -19.01 -26.02 -23.53
N LEU A 641 -19.78 -25.22 -24.30
CA LEU A 641 -19.86 -23.77 -24.09
C LEU A 641 -20.24 -23.38 -22.64
N PRO A 642 -21.29 -23.99 -22.00
CA PRO A 642 -21.60 -23.69 -20.60
C PRO A 642 -20.48 -24.04 -19.64
N GLN A 643 -19.82 -25.19 -19.83
CA GLN A 643 -18.66 -25.59 -19.01
C GLN A 643 -17.48 -24.62 -19.18
N GLY A 644 -17.21 -24.23 -20.43
CA GLY A 644 -16.12 -23.29 -20.73
C GLY A 644 -16.34 -21.92 -20.11
N LEU A 645 -17.55 -21.34 -20.19
CA LEU A 645 -17.89 -20.07 -19.55
C LEU A 645 -17.78 -20.14 -18.01
N ALA A 646 -18.23 -21.24 -17.42
CA ALA A 646 -18.12 -21.48 -15.99
C ALA A 646 -16.67 -21.59 -15.53
N LEU A 647 -15.86 -22.38 -16.23
CA LEU A 647 -14.44 -22.54 -15.94
C LEU A 647 -13.66 -21.22 -16.14
N LEU A 648 -14.01 -20.46 -17.20
CA LEU A 648 -13.43 -19.13 -17.42
C LEU A 648 -13.66 -18.22 -16.20
N ALA A 649 -14.91 -18.11 -15.73
CA ALA A 649 -15.22 -17.29 -14.56
C ALA A 649 -14.52 -17.82 -13.31
N PHE A 650 -14.47 -19.12 -13.11
CA PHE A 650 -13.76 -19.73 -11.99
C PHE A 650 -12.27 -19.42 -12.04
N PHE A 651 -11.60 -19.64 -13.17
CA PHE A 651 -10.15 -19.38 -13.32
C PHE A 651 -9.79 -17.90 -13.17
N MET A 652 -10.71 -17.00 -13.53
CA MET A 652 -10.47 -15.57 -13.38
C MET A 652 -10.57 -15.09 -11.93
N TYR A 653 -11.43 -15.67 -11.11
CA TYR A 653 -11.73 -15.16 -9.77
C TYR A 653 -11.33 -16.10 -8.63
N TYR A 654 -10.87 -17.36 -8.91
CA TYR A 654 -10.44 -18.27 -7.86
C TYR A 654 -9.14 -17.81 -7.18
N VAL A 655 -8.66 -18.57 -6.20
CA VAL A 655 -7.48 -18.28 -5.39
C VAL A 655 -6.37 -17.63 -6.21
N PRO A 656 -5.82 -16.50 -5.76
CA PRO A 656 -4.67 -15.89 -6.42
C PRO A 656 -3.46 -16.81 -6.36
N CYS A 657 -2.40 -16.48 -7.10
CA CYS A 657 -1.16 -17.26 -7.04
C CYS A 657 -0.59 -17.26 -5.61
N MET A 658 0.21 -18.26 -5.30
CA MET A 658 0.80 -18.47 -3.98
C MET A 658 1.60 -17.27 -3.48
N ALA A 659 2.29 -16.56 -4.40
CA ALA A 659 2.97 -15.30 -4.10
C ALA A 659 2.03 -14.25 -3.51
N THR A 660 0.82 -14.14 -4.06
CA THR A 660 -0.18 -13.19 -3.54
C THR A 660 -0.70 -13.64 -2.16
N VAL A 661 -0.94 -14.93 -1.95
CA VAL A 661 -1.36 -15.46 -0.63
C VAL A 661 -0.28 -15.23 0.42
N ALA A 662 0.99 -15.48 0.08
CA ALA A 662 2.13 -15.18 0.95
C ALA A 662 2.23 -13.68 1.28
N THR A 663 1.93 -12.82 0.30
CA THR A 663 1.91 -11.36 0.50
C THR A 663 0.74 -10.93 1.39
N ILE A 664 -0.46 -11.51 1.20
CA ILE A 664 -1.62 -11.28 2.07
C ILE A 664 -1.27 -11.64 3.52
N TYR A 665 -0.62 -12.80 3.74
CA TYR A 665 -0.13 -13.18 5.07
C TYR A 665 0.90 -12.19 5.61
N GLY A 666 1.85 -11.77 4.78
CA GLY A 666 2.89 -10.79 5.14
C GLY A 666 2.33 -9.43 5.57
N GLU A 667 1.25 -8.97 4.92
CA GLU A 667 0.59 -7.68 5.22
C GLU A 667 -0.41 -7.78 6.39
N THR A 668 -1.13 -8.92 6.53
CA THR A 668 -2.10 -9.12 7.64
C THR A 668 -1.44 -9.64 8.91
N LYS A 669 -0.27 -10.31 8.80
CA LYS A 669 0.43 -11.01 9.89
C LYS A 669 -0.46 -11.97 10.69
N SER A 670 -1.55 -12.45 10.07
CA SER A 670 -2.54 -13.32 10.69
C SER A 670 -2.94 -14.44 9.74
N LEU A 671 -2.62 -15.68 10.11
CA LEU A 671 -3.03 -16.86 9.34
C LEU A 671 -4.56 -16.97 9.26
N LYS A 672 -5.26 -16.64 10.35
CA LYS A 672 -6.73 -16.68 10.42
C LYS A 672 -7.37 -15.72 9.41
N LEU A 673 -6.87 -14.48 9.33
CA LEU A 673 -7.37 -13.49 8.36
C LEU A 673 -7.01 -13.89 6.92
N THR A 674 -5.82 -14.43 6.69
CA THR A 674 -5.41 -14.91 5.37
C THR A 674 -6.31 -16.04 4.89
N LEU A 675 -6.57 -17.05 5.74
CA LEU A 675 -7.46 -18.15 5.40
C LEU A 675 -8.90 -17.69 5.15
N LEU A 676 -9.39 -16.71 5.92
CA LEU A 676 -10.70 -16.12 5.73
C LEU A 676 -10.80 -15.44 4.35
N VAL A 677 -9.79 -14.68 3.95
CA VAL A 677 -9.74 -14.02 2.63
C VAL A 677 -9.70 -15.06 1.53
N VAL A 678 -8.88 -16.10 1.64
CA VAL A 678 -8.76 -17.17 0.64
C VAL A 678 -10.11 -17.93 0.51
N ALA A 679 -10.71 -18.30 1.63
CA ALA A 679 -12.02 -18.99 1.62
C ALA A 679 -13.12 -18.13 1.00
N TYR A 680 -13.13 -16.82 1.30
CA TYR A 680 -14.04 -15.86 0.72
C TYR A 680 -13.89 -15.77 -0.81
N ILE A 681 -12.65 -15.66 -1.31
CA ILE A 681 -12.35 -15.60 -2.75
C ILE A 681 -12.83 -16.86 -3.45
N ILE A 682 -12.54 -18.04 -2.89
CA ILE A 682 -13.01 -19.33 -3.44
C ILE A 682 -14.54 -19.37 -3.48
N GLY A 683 -15.20 -18.96 -2.40
CA GLY A 683 -16.65 -18.94 -2.30
C GLY A 683 -17.30 -18.05 -3.37
N ILE A 684 -16.78 -16.84 -3.58
CA ILE A 684 -17.29 -15.95 -4.64
C ILE A 684 -17.03 -16.53 -6.03
N ALA A 685 -15.83 -17.07 -6.28
CA ALA A 685 -15.48 -17.66 -7.56
C ALA A 685 -16.42 -18.83 -7.91
N LEU A 686 -16.68 -19.71 -6.94
CA LEU A 686 -17.62 -20.83 -7.11
C LEU A 686 -19.05 -20.36 -7.36
N THR A 687 -19.54 -19.39 -6.57
CA THR A 687 -20.93 -18.89 -6.74
C THR A 687 -21.13 -18.23 -8.10
N LEU A 688 -20.21 -17.40 -8.56
CA LEU A 688 -20.27 -16.74 -9.87
C LEU A 688 -20.17 -17.76 -11.01
N SER A 689 -19.26 -18.69 -10.91
CA SER A 689 -19.04 -19.74 -11.92
C SER A 689 -20.26 -20.64 -12.04
N LEU A 690 -20.85 -21.10 -10.91
CA LEU A 690 -22.07 -21.88 -10.90
C LEU A 690 -23.27 -21.11 -11.43
N ALA A 691 -23.42 -19.83 -11.09
CA ALA A 691 -24.47 -18.99 -11.62
C ALA A 691 -24.38 -18.90 -13.15
N LEU A 692 -23.17 -18.63 -13.69
CA LEU A 692 -22.95 -18.59 -15.14
C LEU A 692 -23.19 -19.94 -15.81
N TYR A 693 -22.75 -21.04 -15.19
CA TYR A 693 -23.04 -22.39 -15.69
C TYR A 693 -24.53 -22.64 -15.85
N ARG A 694 -25.31 -22.37 -14.78
CA ARG A 694 -26.78 -22.57 -14.80
C ARG A 694 -27.46 -21.68 -15.82
N ILE A 695 -27.09 -20.41 -15.91
CA ILE A 695 -27.64 -19.49 -16.92
C ILE A 695 -27.32 -19.99 -18.33
N ALA A 696 -26.07 -20.41 -18.60
CA ALA A 696 -25.66 -20.88 -19.89
C ALA A 696 -26.33 -22.18 -20.31
N VAL A 697 -26.58 -23.11 -19.35
CA VAL A 697 -27.33 -24.35 -19.60
C VAL A 697 -28.82 -24.09 -19.91
N ILE A 698 -29.42 -23.03 -19.33
CA ILE A 698 -30.84 -22.67 -19.60
C ILE A 698 -30.97 -22.00 -20.96
N LEU A 699 -29.97 -21.28 -21.41
CA LEU A 699 -29.98 -20.54 -22.68
C LEU A 699 -29.57 -21.39 -23.88
N HIS A 700 -28.94 -22.54 -23.66
CA HIS A 700 -28.45 -23.47 -24.68
C HIS A 700 -29.29 -24.75 -24.70
#